data_5fd565ed6983bc62538489ea64b355d7
#
_entry.id   5fd565ed6983bc62538489ea64b355d7
#
_cell.length_a   1.000
_cell.length_b   1.000
_cell.length_c   1.000
_cell.angle_alpha   90.00
_cell.angle_beta   90.00
_cell.angle_gamma   90.00
#
_symmetry.space_group_name_H-M   'P 1'
#
loop_
_entity.id
_entity.type
_entity.pdbx_description
1 polymer ?
#
loop_
_entity_poly.entity_id
_entity_poly.type
_entity_poly.pdbx_seq_one_letter_code
_entity_poly.pdbx_strand_id
1 'polypeptide(L)'
;MRIVIDLQGAQSESRFRGIGRYSLSIAQAIIRNRGDHEIIIALSGLFPETIDPIRAAFDELLPQKNIRVWLAPMPIRECEPGNTWRREVAELIREAFLSSLQPDIILLTSLFEGYVDDAVTSIGRFDKITTTAVILYDLISYINPKAYLPTGSQRDYYYRKIDSLKRADLFLSISEYSKQETVDAVGLPEKNITTISSAVDDRFSPTELSANEINSLKQRYTIERKMVMYAPGGFDVRKNFDSLIKAYASLPKTLRAEHQLVIVSKIQEDNRIGLLNLAKQAGLAKDELVLTGYVPEDDLVALYSSATLFVFPSKHEGFGLPVLEAMKCGAPVIGSNTTSIPEVIGNNLALFDPDSVDSIAAKMQQALQNESFREELCNKSVEQAKHFSWDESAKRAISSFEDMFIYSDKDLNDSKNATYRINDELLINSIANINTLTKHTEDDIYSVAKAIAFNTSINTPKQMLVDISELAQRDAKSGIQRVVRSILLEFLSTPPDEYEVKPIYFDGKQYRYASGFTAQFLGESKPETVDMVAEFNQDDIYLALDLNAHLTQAVHQLHISLQSMGVQMFYIVYDILLIQRPDWWPEGTSKVFEEWLISISQAATGLICISESVAEEVREWLNTHPPSRHTGLVVSSFYLGADVNNSVPSKGLPATAK
;
A
#
# COMPACT_ATOMS: atom_id res chain seq x y z
N MET A 1 16.83 8.89 14.84
CA MET A 1 15.95 7.73 15.17
C MET A 1 15.70 6.89 13.94
N ARG A 2 15.48 5.60 14.15
CA ARG A 2 14.95 4.68 13.14
C ARG A 2 13.45 4.48 13.37
N ILE A 3 12.63 4.87 12.43
CA ILE A 3 11.17 4.77 12.49
C ILE A 3 10.71 3.69 11.51
N VAL A 4 10.05 2.66 12.02
CA VAL A 4 9.44 1.60 11.19
C VAL A 4 7.95 1.89 11.06
N ILE A 5 7.47 2.02 9.83
CA ILE A 5 6.05 2.28 9.52
C ILE A 5 5.41 0.98 9.03
N ASP A 6 4.51 0.39 9.82
CA ASP A 6 3.65 -0.69 9.36
C ASP A 6 2.51 -0.12 8.52
N LEU A 7 2.53 -0.43 7.22
CA LEU A 7 1.65 0.17 6.23
C LEU A 7 0.46 -0.72 5.84
N GLN A 8 0.09 -1.70 6.66
CA GLN A 8 -1.03 -2.61 6.35
C GLN A 8 -2.37 -1.90 6.11
N GLY A 9 -2.57 -0.71 6.69
CA GLY A 9 -3.75 0.12 6.38
C GLY A 9 -3.89 0.49 4.90
N ALA A 10 -2.76 0.55 4.17
CA ALA A 10 -2.74 0.77 2.72
C ALA A 10 -2.76 -0.53 1.89
N GLN A 11 -2.71 -1.71 2.54
CA GLN A 11 -2.73 -3.02 1.87
C GLN A 11 -4.05 -3.77 2.03
N SER A 12 -4.68 -3.65 3.20
CA SER A 12 -5.92 -4.32 3.59
C SER A 12 -7.14 -3.84 2.77
N GLU A 13 -8.32 -4.34 3.07
CA GLU A 13 -9.58 -3.82 2.50
C GLU A 13 -9.76 -2.30 2.73
N SER A 14 -9.07 -1.74 3.73
CA SER A 14 -9.06 -0.29 3.99
C SER A 14 -8.40 0.53 2.86
N ARG A 15 -7.58 -0.10 1.99
CA ARG A 15 -6.95 0.57 0.82
C ARG A 15 -7.96 1.23 -0.12
N PHE A 16 -9.18 0.71 -0.18
CA PHE A 16 -10.26 1.26 -1.00
C PHE A 16 -11.06 2.39 -0.31
N ARG A 17 -10.66 2.78 0.91
CA ARG A 17 -11.36 3.74 1.77
C ARG A 17 -10.44 4.88 2.20
N GLY A 18 -10.99 5.83 2.97
CA GLY A 18 -10.24 6.97 3.51
C GLY A 18 -9.03 6.56 4.36
N ILE A 19 -9.11 5.47 5.14
CA ILE A 19 -8.02 4.95 5.98
C ILE A 19 -6.80 4.56 5.14
N GLY A 20 -7.00 3.84 4.05
CA GLY A 20 -5.89 3.43 3.17
C GLY A 20 -5.20 4.62 2.51
N ARG A 21 -5.98 5.58 2.00
CA ARG A 21 -5.44 6.84 1.46
C ARG A 21 -4.67 7.64 2.52
N TYR A 22 -5.25 7.77 3.71
CA TYR A 22 -4.59 8.43 4.83
C TYR A 22 -3.26 7.76 5.17
N SER A 23 -3.25 6.41 5.32
CA SER A 23 -2.07 5.63 5.65
C SER A 23 -0.92 5.86 4.67
N LEU A 24 -1.22 5.85 3.37
CA LEU A 24 -0.22 6.09 2.33
C LEU A 24 0.27 7.54 2.34
N SER A 25 -0.64 8.51 2.39
CA SER A 25 -0.31 9.93 2.32
C SER A 25 0.50 10.41 3.52
N ILE A 26 0.15 9.98 4.75
CA ILE A 26 0.91 10.35 5.94
C ILE A 26 2.30 9.69 5.95
N ALA A 27 2.43 8.44 5.49
CA ALA A 27 3.72 7.79 5.36
C ALA A 27 4.63 8.51 4.37
N GLN A 28 4.12 8.90 3.20
CA GLN A 28 4.85 9.71 2.23
C GLN A 28 5.26 11.07 2.81
N ALA A 29 4.38 11.73 3.54
CA ALA A 29 4.67 13.02 4.16
C ALA A 29 5.73 12.90 5.27
N ILE A 30 5.68 11.86 6.11
CA ILE A 30 6.71 11.57 7.11
C ILE A 30 8.07 11.38 6.42
N ILE A 31 8.12 10.65 5.32
CA ILE A 31 9.37 10.43 4.57
C ILE A 31 9.90 11.73 3.98
N ARG A 32 9.05 12.58 3.40
CA ARG A 32 9.49 13.90 2.87
C ARG A 32 10.04 14.82 3.96
N ASN A 33 9.50 14.75 5.16
CA ASN A 33 9.86 15.63 6.29
C ASN A 33 10.79 14.95 7.32
N ARG A 34 11.35 13.79 7.01
CA ARG A 34 12.09 12.94 7.97
C ARG A 34 13.37 13.56 8.55
N GLY A 35 13.92 14.61 7.94
CA GLY A 35 15.24 15.13 8.35
C GLY A 35 16.30 14.03 8.33
N ASP A 36 17.02 13.88 9.44
CA ASP A 36 18.08 12.87 9.63
C ASP A 36 17.55 11.51 10.13
N HIS A 37 16.23 11.31 10.21
CA HIS A 37 15.67 10.04 10.65
C HIS A 37 15.70 9.00 9.54
N GLU A 38 16.04 7.77 9.91
CA GLU A 38 15.94 6.61 9.04
C GLU A 38 14.51 6.07 9.05
N ILE A 39 13.89 5.96 7.88
CA ILE A 39 12.54 5.41 7.74
C ILE A 39 12.61 4.05 7.05
N ILE A 40 11.89 3.09 7.60
CA ILE A 40 11.66 1.77 7.00
C ILE A 40 10.15 1.56 6.87
N ILE A 41 9.69 1.16 5.70
CA ILE A 41 8.31 0.72 5.46
C ILE A 41 8.25 -0.80 5.62
N ALA A 42 7.33 -1.28 6.44
CA ALA A 42 7.02 -2.70 6.57
C ALA A 42 5.72 -3.04 5.84
N LEU A 43 5.79 -3.99 4.92
CA LEU A 43 4.66 -4.49 4.13
C LEU A 43 4.39 -5.95 4.44
N SER A 44 3.12 -6.33 4.46
CA SER A 44 2.70 -7.72 4.56
C SER A 44 2.77 -8.40 3.19
N GLY A 45 3.51 -9.50 3.09
CA GLY A 45 3.54 -10.35 1.89
C GLY A 45 2.27 -11.16 1.66
N LEU A 46 1.28 -11.06 2.58
CA LEU A 46 -0.04 -11.66 2.41
C LEU A 46 -0.93 -10.90 1.41
N PHE A 47 -0.49 -9.70 0.97
CA PHE A 47 -1.15 -8.86 -0.04
C PHE A 47 -0.19 -8.56 -1.21
N PRO A 48 0.27 -9.59 -1.95
CA PRO A 48 1.33 -9.42 -2.96
C PRO A 48 0.94 -8.43 -4.07
N GLU A 49 -0.34 -8.32 -4.41
CA GLU A 49 -0.85 -7.40 -5.42
C GLU A 49 -0.69 -5.91 -5.05
N THR A 50 -0.47 -5.60 -3.77
CA THR A 50 -0.31 -4.22 -3.28
C THR A 50 1.14 -3.77 -3.23
N ILE A 51 2.09 -4.69 -3.28
CA ILE A 51 3.51 -4.40 -3.01
C ILE A 51 4.11 -3.54 -4.11
N ASP A 52 3.96 -3.93 -5.39
CA ASP A 52 4.51 -3.16 -6.52
C ASP A 52 3.91 -1.74 -6.61
N PRO A 53 2.59 -1.52 -6.52
CA PRO A 53 2.02 -0.18 -6.46
C PRO A 53 2.56 0.67 -5.29
N ILE A 54 2.71 0.07 -4.09
CA ILE A 54 3.24 0.79 -2.93
C ILE A 54 4.73 1.10 -3.14
N ARG A 55 5.54 0.15 -3.61
CA ARG A 55 6.95 0.41 -3.93
C ARG A 55 7.10 1.56 -4.92
N ALA A 56 6.27 1.60 -5.96
CA ALA A 56 6.24 2.69 -6.94
C ALA A 56 5.86 4.03 -6.30
N ALA A 57 4.91 4.04 -5.38
CA ALA A 57 4.49 5.26 -4.67
C ALA A 57 5.60 5.88 -3.80
N PHE A 58 6.66 5.13 -3.49
CA PHE A 58 7.81 5.59 -2.71
C PHE A 58 9.12 5.65 -3.50
N ASP A 59 9.13 5.38 -4.81
CA ASP A 59 10.35 5.18 -5.60
C ASP A 59 11.30 6.40 -5.56
N GLU A 60 10.76 7.63 -5.65
CA GLU A 60 11.55 8.86 -5.56
C GLU A 60 11.77 9.36 -4.12
N LEU A 61 11.09 8.76 -3.14
CA LEU A 61 11.07 9.23 -1.75
C LEU A 61 12.00 8.43 -0.85
N LEU A 62 12.13 7.13 -1.10
CA LEU A 62 12.80 6.19 -0.22
C LEU A 62 13.56 5.13 -1.02
N PRO A 63 14.83 4.80 -0.66
CA PRO A 63 15.52 3.66 -1.27
C PRO A 63 14.70 2.37 -1.15
N GLN A 64 14.58 1.61 -2.24
CA GLN A 64 13.77 0.39 -2.28
C GLN A 64 14.17 -0.66 -1.23
N LYS A 65 15.44 -0.70 -0.82
CA LYS A 65 15.93 -1.53 0.29
C LYS A 65 15.33 -1.18 1.66
N ASN A 66 14.77 0.02 1.82
CA ASN A 66 14.09 0.44 3.04
C ASN A 66 12.60 0.03 3.06
N ILE A 67 12.11 -0.64 2.00
CA ILE A 67 10.78 -1.23 1.97
C ILE A 67 10.93 -2.73 2.21
N ARG A 68 10.57 -3.17 3.41
CA ARG A 68 10.73 -4.53 3.90
C ARG A 68 9.41 -5.29 3.85
N VAL A 69 9.48 -6.54 3.40
CA VAL A 69 8.30 -7.42 3.33
C VAL A 69 8.45 -8.53 4.36
N TRP A 70 7.40 -8.84 5.07
CA TRP A 70 7.34 -9.96 6.00
C TRP A 70 6.26 -10.95 5.61
N LEU A 71 6.43 -12.22 6.01
CA LEU A 71 5.52 -13.31 5.75
C LEU A 71 4.92 -13.86 7.04
N ALA A 72 3.73 -14.43 6.95
CA ALA A 72 3.07 -15.19 8.00
C ALA A 72 2.27 -16.35 7.40
N PRO A 73 1.89 -17.36 8.20
CA PRO A 73 0.96 -18.41 7.74
C PRO A 73 -0.39 -17.81 7.38
N MET A 74 -1.08 -18.38 6.40
CA MET A 74 -2.42 -17.92 5.99
C MET A 74 -3.37 -19.12 5.74
N PRO A 75 -4.69 -18.92 5.73
CA PRO A 75 -5.42 -17.67 5.97
C PRO A 75 -5.50 -17.31 7.46
N ILE A 76 -5.61 -15.99 7.76
CA ILE A 76 -5.61 -15.48 9.16
C ILE A 76 -6.78 -14.55 9.50
N ARG A 77 -7.67 -14.24 8.56
CA ARG A 77 -8.82 -13.37 8.76
C ARG A 77 -9.67 -13.83 9.96
N GLU A 78 -10.02 -12.90 10.83
CA GLU A 78 -10.59 -13.19 12.14
C GLU A 78 -12.08 -13.58 12.08
N CYS A 79 -12.80 -13.19 11.02
CA CYS A 79 -14.20 -13.61 10.82
C CYS A 79 -14.36 -15.13 10.66
N GLU A 80 -13.28 -15.87 10.43
CA GLU A 80 -13.26 -17.33 10.34
C GLU A 80 -12.61 -17.93 11.61
N PRO A 81 -13.39 -18.52 12.52
CA PRO A 81 -12.88 -19.04 13.80
C PRO A 81 -11.79 -20.12 13.65
N GLY A 82 -11.76 -20.84 12.54
CA GLY A 82 -10.72 -21.83 12.22
C GLY A 82 -9.32 -21.25 12.08
N ASN A 83 -9.19 -19.93 11.90
CA ASN A 83 -7.91 -19.24 11.71
C ASN A 83 -7.27 -18.78 13.03
N THR A 84 -7.92 -18.96 14.17
CA THR A 84 -7.49 -18.37 15.45
C THR A 84 -6.02 -18.66 15.77
N TRP A 85 -5.56 -19.92 15.64
CA TRP A 85 -4.18 -20.28 15.92
C TRP A 85 -3.20 -19.57 14.97
N ARG A 86 -3.47 -19.64 13.64
CA ARG A 86 -2.61 -18.98 12.63
C ARG A 86 -2.54 -17.47 12.83
N ARG A 87 -3.67 -16.84 13.18
CA ARG A 87 -3.72 -15.40 13.48
C ARG A 87 -2.85 -15.05 14.68
N GLU A 88 -2.92 -15.82 15.78
CA GLU A 88 -2.10 -15.58 16.98
C GLU A 88 -0.60 -15.78 16.69
N VAL A 89 -0.26 -16.79 15.89
CA VAL A 89 1.12 -16.99 15.41
C VAL A 89 1.56 -15.81 14.56
N ALA A 90 0.72 -15.35 13.63
CA ALA A 90 1.03 -14.23 12.74
C ALA A 90 1.24 -12.91 13.50
N GLU A 91 0.50 -12.67 14.60
CA GLU A 91 0.71 -11.52 15.49
C GLU A 91 2.13 -11.56 16.11
N LEU A 92 2.57 -12.72 16.60
CA LEU A 92 3.92 -12.89 17.16
C LEU A 92 5.01 -12.71 16.09
N ILE A 93 4.85 -13.36 14.93
CA ILE A 93 5.80 -13.28 13.82
C ILE A 93 5.95 -11.84 13.32
N ARG A 94 4.82 -11.11 13.15
CA ARG A 94 4.85 -9.72 12.74
C ARG A 94 5.60 -8.83 13.73
N GLU A 95 5.29 -8.94 15.02
CA GLU A 95 5.97 -8.13 16.04
C GLU A 95 7.46 -8.48 16.12
N ALA A 96 7.83 -9.77 16.04
CA ALA A 96 9.22 -10.20 15.98
C ALA A 96 9.96 -9.63 14.76
N PHE A 97 9.31 -9.65 13.58
CA PHE A 97 9.87 -9.05 12.37
C PHE A 97 10.10 -7.54 12.52
N LEU A 98 9.08 -6.79 12.98
CA LEU A 98 9.19 -5.35 13.17
C LEU A 98 10.33 -5.01 14.15
N SER A 99 10.44 -5.75 15.23
CA SER A 99 11.49 -5.58 16.22
C SER A 99 12.89 -5.94 15.69
N SER A 100 13.00 -6.93 14.78
CA SER A 100 14.27 -7.31 14.14
C SER A 100 14.88 -6.21 13.28
N LEU A 101 14.06 -5.25 12.82
CA LEU A 101 14.48 -4.05 12.12
C LEU A 101 15.14 -3.01 13.04
N GLN A 102 15.21 -3.27 14.34
CA GLN A 102 15.79 -2.40 15.37
C GLN A 102 15.23 -0.98 15.36
N PRO A 103 13.90 -0.81 15.41
CA PRO A 103 13.27 0.51 15.45
C PRO A 103 13.46 1.18 16.81
N ASP A 104 13.62 2.50 16.80
CA ASP A 104 13.38 3.33 17.98
C ASP A 104 11.88 3.51 18.21
N ILE A 105 11.11 3.60 17.11
CA ILE A 105 9.65 3.74 17.12
C ILE A 105 9.02 2.90 16.01
N ILE A 106 7.93 2.21 16.32
CA ILE A 106 7.04 1.55 15.37
C ILE A 106 5.77 2.38 15.23
N LEU A 107 5.45 2.85 14.01
CA LEU A 107 4.18 3.51 13.70
C LEU A 107 3.23 2.51 13.04
N LEU A 108 2.10 2.23 13.69
CA LEU A 108 0.98 1.52 13.07
C LEU A 108 0.06 2.54 12.41
N THR A 109 -0.05 2.47 11.09
CA THR A 109 -0.94 3.38 10.33
C THR A 109 -2.41 3.03 10.47
N SER A 110 -2.76 1.77 10.78
CA SER A 110 -4.11 1.34 11.13
C SER A 110 -4.06 0.10 12.03
N LEU A 111 -4.75 0.14 13.17
CA LEU A 111 -4.80 -0.98 14.12
C LEU A 111 -6.02 -1.90 13.91
N PHE A 112 -7.14 -1.35 13.43
CA PHE A 112 -8.41 -2.08 13.32
C PHE A 112 -8.56 -2.79 11.96
N GLU A 113 -7.53 -3.58 11.59
CA GLU A 113 -7.48 -4.38 10.36
C GLU A 113 -7.54 -5.89 10.67
N GLY A 114 -7.88 -6.71 9.66
CA GLY A 114 -7.78 -8.16 9.72
C GLY A 114 -9.06 -8.88 10.17
N TYR A 115 -10.24 -8.24 10.17
CA TYR A 115 -11.49 -8.94 10.43
C TYR A 115 -11.95 -9.75 9.21
N VAL A 116 -12.00 -9.11 8.04
CA VAL A 116 -12.51 -9.70 6.77
C VAL A 116 -11.41 -10.11 5.80
N ASP A 117 -10.19 -9.70 6.03
CA ASP A 117 -9.01 -9.97 5.21
C ASP A 117 -7.86 -10.54 6.04
N ASP A 118 -6.75 -10.85 5.38
CA ASP A 118 -5.59 -11.46 6.00
C ASP A 118 -4.58 -10.43 6.58
N ALA A 119 -5.03 -9.21 6.93
CA ALA A 119 -4.20 -8.29 7.69
C ALA A 119 -4.08 -8.73 9.14
N VAL A 120 -2.92 -8.48 9.76
CA VAL A 120 -2.68 -8.77 11.16
C VAL A 120 -2.00 -7.60 11.85
N THR A 121 -2.64 -7.09 12.88
CA THR A 121 -2.15 -5.96 13.67
C THR A 121 -2.34 -6.25 15.15
N SER A 122 -1.27 -6.07 15.91
CA SER A 122 -1.23 -6.26 17.36
C SER A 122 -0.21 -5.33 17.98
N ILE A 123 -0.26 -5.15 19.29
CA ILE A 123 0.71 -4.37 20.07
C ILE A 123 1.01 -5.12 21.35
N GLY A 124 2.30 -5.32 21.67
CA GLY A 124 2.76 -5.88 22.91
C GLY A 124 2.39 -7.35 23.13
N ARG A 125 2.19 -8.12 22.06
CA ARG A 125 2.01 -9.58 22.12
C ARG A 125 3.36 -10.28 22.27
N PHE A 126 4.35 -9.81 21.55
CA PHE A 126 5.72 -10.32 21.56
C PHE A 126 6.71 -9.25 22.01
N ASP A 127 6.80 -8.14 21.28
CA ASP A 127 7.64 -6.99 21.63
C ASP A 127 6.89 -6.08 22.61
N LYS A 128 7.46 -5.93 23.82
CA LYS A 128 6.90 -5.09 24.90
C LYS A 128 7.82 -3.93 25.25
N ILE A 129 8.88 -3.73 24.48
CA ILE A 129 9.95 -2.77 24.80
C ILE A 129 9.97 -1.63 23.79
N THR A 130 9.80 -1.94 22.51
CA THR A 130 9.87 -0.94 21.45
C THR A 130 8.69 0.02 21.54
N THR A 131 8.97 1.31 21.56
CA THR A 131 7.94 2.36 21.58
C THR A 131 7.02 2.23 20.36
N THR A 132 5.72 2.18 20.63
CA THR A 132 4.71 2.00 19.58
C THR A 132 3.77 3.21 19.50
N ALA A 133 3.68 3.81 18.32
CA ALA A 133 2.74 4.86 17.97
C ALA A 133 1.61 4.32 17.10
N VAL A 134 0.39 4.82 17.29
CA VAL A 134 -0.81 4.40 16.54
C VAL A 134 -1.57 5.62 16.02
N ILE A 135 -2.02 5.58 14.78
CA ILE A 135 -2.96 6.58 14.26
C ILE A 135 -4.38 6.27 14.76
N LEU A 136 -4.97 7.26 15.44
CA LEU A 136 -6.36 7.21 15.92
C LEU A 136 -7.29 7.86 14.91
N TYR A 137 -8.18 7.07 14.30
CA TYR A 137 -9.19 7.56 13.36
C TYR A 137 -10.46 8.00 14.08
N ASP A 138 -11.34 7.08 14.42
CA ASP A 138 -12.56 7.32 15.20
C ASP A 138 -12.91 6.10 16.04
N LEU A 139 -13.80 6.27 16.99
CA LEU A 139 -14.32 5.22 17.85
C LEU A 139 -15.83 5.00 17.66
N ILE A 140 -16.38 5.37 16.50
CA ILE A 140 -17.82 5.30 16.19
C ILE A 140 -18.39 3.90 16.48
N SER A 141 -17.66 2.86 16.08
CA SER A 141 -18.06 1.46 16.31
C SER A 141 -18.05 1.08 17.80
N TYR A 142 -17.10 1.60 18.57
CA TYR A 142 -17.00 1.36 20.00
C TYR A 142 -18.12 2.03 20.78
N ILE A 143 -18.45 3.28 20.41
CA ILE A 143 -19.47 4.09 21.08
C ILE A 143 -20.87 3.61 20.74
N ASN A 144 -21.09 3.12 19.52
CA ASN A 144 -22.38 2.64 19.05
C ASN A 144 -22.35 1.15 18.65
N PRO A 145 -21.99 0.22 19.57
CA PRO A 145 -21.75 -1.18 19.24
C PRO A 145 -23.00 -1.91 18.74
N LYS A 146 -24.20 -1.46 19.12
CA LYS A 146 -25.46 -2.05 18.62
C LYS A 146 -25.66 -1.83 17.13
N ALA A 147 -25.21 -0.69 16.61
CA ALA A 147 -25.35 -0.33 15.20
C ALA A 147 -24.22 -0.93 14.34
N TYR A 148 -22.98 -0.93 14.85
CA TYR A 148 -21.80 -1.22 14.05
C TYR A 148 -21.12 -2.55 14.36
N LEU A 149 -21.40 -3.17 15.52
CA LEU A 149 -20.86 -4.46 15.95
C LEU A 149 -22.02 -5.43 16.29
N PRO A 150 -22.87 -5.79 15.31
CA PRO A 150 -24.10 -6.54 15.58
C PRO A 150 -23.82 -7.99 16.05
N THR A 151 -22.72 -8.62 15.62
CA THR A 151 -22.37 -10.00 15.98
C THR A 151 -21.43 -10.07 17.18
N GLY A 152 -21.43 -11.22 17.89
CA GLY A 152 -20.47 -11.48 18.97
C GLY A 152 -19.03 -11.44 18.48
N SER A 153 -18.74 -12.11 17.36
CA SER A 153 -17.39 -12.15 16.78
C SER A 153 -16.85 -10.76 16.41
N GLN A 154 -17.68 -9.87 15.86
CA GLN A 154 -17.29 -8.49 15.58
C GLN A 154 -16.97 -7.71 16.86
N ARG A 155 -17.76 -7.91 17.92
CA ARG A 155 -17.50 -7.29 19.23
C ARG A 155 -16.23 -7.80 19.85
N ASP A 156 -16.02 -9.13 19.87
CA ASP A 156 -14.83 -9.74 20.45
C ASP A 156 -13.57 -9.28 19.72
N TYR A 157 -13.60 -9.21 18.38
CA TYR A 157 -12.55 -8.63 17.57
C TYR A 157 -12.27 -7.19 17.95
N TYR A 158 -13.29 -6.35 17.96
CA TYR A 158 -13.13 -4.91 18.18
C TYR A 158 -12.61 -4.61 19.59
N TYR A 159 -13.14 -5.28 20.61
CA TYR A 159 -12.67 -5.11 21.99
C TYR A 159 -11.23 -5.61 22.17
N ARG A 160 -10.85 -6.69 21.53
CA ARG A 160 -9.46 -7.16 21.51
C ARG A 160 -8.51 -6.13 20.86
N LYS A 161 -8.97 -5.43 19.82
CA LYS A 161 -8.21 -4.31 19.22
C LYS A 161 -8.12 -3.10 20.16
N ILE A 162 -9.18 -2.78 20.90
CA ILE A 162 -9.13 -1.75 21.96
C ILE A 162 -8.14 -2.14 23.06
N ASP A 163 -8.09 -3.41 23.47
CA ASP A 163 -7.10 -3.87 24.45
C ASP A 163 -5.67 -3.82 23.89
N SER A 164 -5.49 -4.03 22.60
CA SER A 164 -4.22 -3.81 21.90
C SER A 164 -3.86 -2.33 21.88
N LEU A 165 -4.82 -1.46 21.57
CA LEU A 165 -4.64 -0.01 21.55
C LEU A 165 -4.11 0.52 22.88
N LYS A 166 -4.68 0.04 24.01
CA LYS A 166 -4.26 0.44 25.36
C LYS A 166 -2.80 0.12 25.72
N ARG A 167 -2.13 -0.71 24.91
CA ARG A 167 -0.71 -1.05 25.08
C ARG A 167 0.24 -0.17 24.29
N ALA A 168 -0.29 0.70 23.42
CA ALA A 168 0.54 1.67 22.69
C ALA A 168 1.02 2.79 23.61
N ASP A 169 2.15 3.39 23.26
CA ASP A 169 2.82 4.43 24.04
C ASP A 169 2.42 5.83 23.59
N LEU A 170 2.17 6.01 22.28
CA LEU A 170 1.85 7.28 21.66
C LEU A 170 0.66 7.14 20.70
N PHE A 171 -0.21 8.13 20.71
CA PHE A 171 -1.40 8.15 19.88
C PHE A 171 -1.43 9.41 19.02
N LEU A 172 -1.60 9.23 17.71
CA LEU A 172 -1.64 10.30 16.72
C LEU A 172 -3.09 10.48 16.24
N SER A 173 -3.80 11.43 16.81
CA SER A 173 -5.22 11.65 16.49
C SER A 173 -5.40 12.47 15.22
N ILE A 174 -6.41 12.09 14.42
CA ILE A 174 -6.75 12.79 13.18
C ILE A 174 -7.57 14.07 13.40
N SER A 175 -8.05 14.33 14.63
CA SER A 175 -8.78 15.56 15.00
C SER A 175 -8.72 15.75 16.52
N GLU A 176 -8.96 16.98 16.99
CA GLU A 176 -9.13 17.24 18.43
C GLU A 176 -10.36 16.50 18.98
N TYR A 177 -11.42 16.42 18.18
CA TYR A 177 -12.60 15.66 18.58
C TYR A 177 -12.28 14.17 18.79
N SER A 178 -11.59 13.50 17.84
CA SER A 178 -11.21 12.09 18.00
C SER A 178 -10.25 11.87 19.17
N LYS A 179 -9.39 12.84 19.48
CA LYS A 179 -8.57 12.84 20.72
C LYS A 179 -9.46 12.83 21.96
N GLN A 180 -10.38 13.80 22.09
CA GLN A 180 -11.25 13.90 23.24
C GLN A 180 -12.16 12.66 23.37
N GLU A 181 -12.73 12.19 22.26
CA GLU A 181 -13.55 10.97 22.22
C GLU A 181 -12.78 9.76 22.75
N THR A 182 -11.49 9.64 22.40
CA THR A 182 -10.63 8.55 22.87
C THR A 182 -10.34 8.65 24.37
N VAL A 183 -10.08 9.85 24.88
CA VAL A 183 -9.92 10.09 26.32
C VAL A 183 -11.19 9.69 27.08
N ASP A 184 -12.36 10.13 26.60
CA ASP A 184 -13.64 9.93 27.29
C ASP A 184 -14.11 8.46 27.21
N ALA A 185 -13.97 7.81 26.06
CA ALA A 185 -14.54 6.47 25.82
C ALA A 185 -13.60 5.32 26.21
N VAL A 186 -12.28 5.48 26.04
CA VAL A 186 -11.28 4.41 26.27
C VAL A 186 -10.47 4.67 27.54
N GLY A 187 -10.38 5.93 27.98
CA GLY A 187 -9.61 6.35 29.16
C GLY A 187 -8.11 6.41 28.90
N LEU A 188 -7.68 6.66 27.66
CA LEU A 188 -6.26 6.84 27.36
C LEU A 188 -5.75 8.16 27.95
N PRO A 189 -4.47 8.20 28.40
CA PRO A 189 -3.88 9.42 28.95
C PRO A 189 -3.78 10.52 27.89
N GLU A 190 -4.40 11.66 28.13
CA GLU A 190 -4.43 12.79 27.18
C GLU A 190 -3.02 13.24 26.76
N LYS A 191 -2.06 13.23 27.72
CA LYS A 191 -0.66 13.61 27.47
C LYS A 191 0.07 12.75 26.41
N ASN A 192 -0.44 11.54 26.16
CA ASN A 192 0.11 10.61 25.17
C ASN A 192 -0.59 10.75 23.82
N ILE A 193 -1.56 11.66 23.67
CA ILE A 193 -2.33 11.83 22.43
C ILE A 193 -1.97 13.19 21.82
N THR A 194 -1.38 13.15 20.63
CA THR A 194 -1.08 14.34 19.83
C THR A 194 -2.03 14.42 18.65
N THR A 195 -2.69 15.55 18.46
CA THR A 195 -3.50 15.79 17.27
C THR A 195 -2.60 16.19 16.11
N ILE A 196 -2.47 15.28 15.14
CA ILE A 196 -1.70 15.51 13.92
C ILE A 196 -2.57 16.03 12.78
N SER A 197 -3.91 15.95 12.93
CA SER A 197 -4.88 16.34 11.92
C SER A 197 -4.91 15.42 10.69
N SER A 198 -5.59 15.86 9.64
CA SER A 198 -5.67 15.19 8.34
C SER A 198 -5.52 16.21 7.22
N ALA A 199 -5.26 15.74 6.01
CA ALA A 199 -5.26 16.58 4.82
C ALA A 199 -5.90 15.83 3.65
N VAL A 200 -6.01 16.48 2.51
CA VAL A 200 -6.47 15.89 1.28
C VAL A 200 -5.44 16.10 0.18
N ASP A 201 -5.47 15.28 -0.84
CA ASP A 201 -4.57 15.30 -1.98
C ASP A 201 -4.60 16.67 -2.70
N ASP A 202 -3.47 17.10 -3.27
CA ASP A 202 -3.36 18.40 -3.96
C ASP A 202 -4.17 18.50 -5.25
N ARG A 203 -4.65 17.36 -5.77
CA ARG A 203 -5.63 17.34 -6.87
C ARG A 203 -6.94 18.05 -6.50
N PHE A 204 -7.32 18.06 -5.21
CA PHE A 204 -8.45 18.85 -4.73
C PHE A 204 -8.02 20.33 -4.68
N SER A 205 -8.21 21.01 -5.79
CA SER A 205 -7.91 22.43 -5.99
C SER A 205 -8.98 23.04 -6.89
N PRO A 206 -9.22 24.36 -6.81
CA PRO A 206 -10.20 25.00 -7.69
C PRO A 206 -9.86 24.75 -9.15
N THR A 207 -10.81 24.20 -9.90
CA THR A 207 -10.65 23.96 -11.33
C THR A 207 -11.48 24.95 -12.10
N GLU A 208 -10.85 25.75 -12.96
CA GLU A 208 -11.54 26.63 -13.89
C GLU A 208 -12.08 25.79 -15.05
N LEU A 209 -13.40 25.60 -15.07
CA LEU A 209 -14.10 24.88 -16.12
C LEU A 209 -14.76 25.85 -17.08
N SER A 210 -14.62 25.63 -18.37
CA SER A 210 -15.40 26.34 -19.38
C SER A 210 -16.90 25.99 -19.27
N ALA A 211 -17.76 26.85 -19.77
CA ALA A 211 -19.21 26.59 -19.79
C ALA A 211 -19.58 25.26 -20.49
N ASN A 212 -18.82 24.87 -21.52
CA ASN A 212 -19.02 23.61 -22.24
C ASN A 212 -18.65 22.39 -21.37
N GLU A 213 -17.55 22.45 -20.63
CA GLU A 213 -17.13 21.38 -19.72
C GLU A 213 -18.12 21.21 -18.57
N ILE A 214 -18.58 22.32 -17.97
CA ILE A 214 -19.63 22.27 -16.93
C ILE A 214 -20.91 21.65 -17.49
N ASN A 215 -21.34 22.03 -18.71
CA ASN A 215 -22.52 21.45 -19.32
C ASN A 215 -22.36 19.96 -19.62
N SER A 216 -21.20 19.53 -20.11
CA SER A 216 -20.89 18.12 -20.37
C SER A 216 -20.88 17.30 -19.09
N LEU A 217 -20.29 17.84 -18.01
CA LEU A 217 -20.26 17.23 -16.68
C LEU A 217 -21.70 17.07 -16.14
N LYS A 218 -22.52 18.13 -16.21
CA LYS A 218 -23.90 18.12 -15.77
C LYS A 218 -24.74 17.10 -16.55
N GLN A 219 -24.61 17.04 -17.87
CA GLN A 219 -25.29 16.05 -18.70
C GLN A 219 -24.94 14.61 -18.31
N ARG A 220 -23.68 14.32 -18.04
CA ARG A 220 -23.20 12.98 -17.62
C ARG A 220 -23.94 12.48 -16.39
N TYR A 221 -24.22 13.37 -15.46
CA TYR A 221 -24.87 13.04 -14.18
C TYR A 221 -26.35 13.47 -14.10
N THR A 222 -26.98 13.85 -15.22
CA THR A 222 -28.37 14.31 -15.27
C THR A 222 -28.68 15.50 -14.35
N ILE A 223 -27.73 16.44 -14.25
CA ILE A 223 -27.86 17.66 -13.47
C ILE A 223 -28.29 18.79 -14.40
N GLU A 224 -29.48 19.37 -14.17
CA GLU A 224 -30.06 20.38 -15.04
C GLU A 224 -30.02 21.80 -14.43
N ARG A 225 -29.83 21.90 -13.10
CA ARG A 225 -29.91 23.15 -12.35
C ARG A 225 -28.61 23.46 -11.61
N LYS A 226 -28.58 24.52 -10.82
CA LYS A 226 -27.51 24.80 -9.86
C LYS A 226 -27.48 23.71 -8.79
N MET A 227 -26.28 23.35 -8.30
CA MET A 227 -26.08 22.21 -7.40
C MET A 227 -26.08 22.61 -5.94
N VAL A 228 -26.98 22.02 -5.15
CA VAL A 228 -26.76 21.81 -3.71
C VAL A 228 -26.19 20.42 -3.54
N MET A 229 -24.89 20.34 -3.31
CA MET A 229 -24.13 19.09 -3.37
C MET A 229 -23.92 18.47 -2.00
N TYR A 230 -24.01 17.16 -1.93
CA TYR A 230 -23.61 16.35 -0.79
C TYR A 230 -22.80 15.12 -1.24
N ALA A 231 -21.60 14.95 -0.72
CA ALA A 231 -20.73 13.80 -0.99
C ALA A 231 -20.32 13.14 0.34
N PRO A 232 -21.06 12.12 0.83
CA PRO A 232 -20.87 11.55 2.17
C PRO A 232 -19.66 10.61 2.32
N GLY A 233 -19.05 10.14 1.23
CA GLY A 233 -18.02 9.12 1.26
C GLY A 233 -18.51 7.70 1.63
N GLY A 234 -19.83 7.44 1.55
CA GLY A 234 -20.44 6.15 1.83
C GLY A 234 -21.90 6.27 2.26
N PHE A 235 -22.57 5.13 2.46
CA PHE A 235 -23.97 5.09 2.91
C PHE A 235 -24.05 4.53 4.33
N ASP A 236 -24.51 5.36 5.27
CA ASP A 236 -24.63 5.04 6.69
C ASP A 236 -25.66 5.96 7.36
N VAL A 237 -26.33 5.50 8.42
CA VAL A 237 -27.36 6.27 9.13
C VAL A 237 -26.82 7.60 9.67
N ARG A 238 -25.58 7.61 10.18
CA ARG A 238 -24.91 8.82 10.70
C ARG A 238 -24.70 9.89 9.62
N LYS A 239 -24.69 9.51 8.35
CA LYS A 239 -24.57 10.45 7.21
C LYS A 239 -25.81 11.31 6.99
N ASN A 240 -26.91 11.00 7.66
CA ASN A 240 -28.08 11.85 7.82
C ASN A 240 -28.78 12.29 6.51
N PHE A 241 -28.86 11.36 5.57
CA PHE A 241 -29.56 11.59 4.29
C PHE A 241 -31.01 12.03 4.47
N ASP A 242 -31.69 11.46 5.45
CA ASP A 242 -33.11 11.72 5.74
C ASP A 242 -33.38 13.17 6.10
N SER A 243 -32.58 13.72 7.05
CA SER A 243 -32.74 15.11 7.46
C SER A 243 -32.37 16.06 6.33
N LEU A 244 -31.34 15.74 5.53
CA LEU A 244 -30.97 16.56 4.37
C LEU A 244 -32.09 16.64 3.32
N ILE A 245 -32.67 15.50 2.94
CA ILE A 245 -33.74 15.45 1.94
C ILE A 245 -34.98 16.23 2.44
N LYS A 246 -35.35 16.03 3.71
CA LYS A 246 -36.48 16.75 4.33
C LYS A 246 -36.21 18.26 4.40
N ALA A 247 -35.02 18.65 4.79
CA ALA A 247 -34.60 20.05 4.86
C ALA A 247 -34.62 20.73 3.47
N TYR A 248 -34.09 20.03 2.46
CA TYR A 248 -34.15 20.52 1.08
C TYR A 248 -35.61 20.63 0.59
N ALA A 249 -36.46 19.67 0.90
CA ALA A 249 -37.89 19.69 0.53
C ALA A 249 -38.66 20.85 1.18
N SER A 250 -38.24 21.32 2.36
CA SER A 250 -38.88 22.45 3.06
C SER A 250 -38.47 23.83 2.51
N LEU A 251 -37.48 23.90 1.62
CA LEU A 251 -37.07 25.14 0.97
C LEU A 251 -38.20 25.71 0.10
N PRO A 252 -38.29 27.06 -0.06
CA PRO A 252 -39.22 27.70 -0.98
C PRO A 252 -39.16 27.09 -2.39
N LYS A 253 -40.34 26.88 -3.02
CA LYS A 253 -40.41 26.30 -4.36
C LYS A 253 -39.61 27.09 -5.40
N THR A 254 -39.49 28.40 -5.25
CA THR A 254 -38.65 29.25 -6.11
C THR A 254 -37.20 28.85 -6.06
N LEU A 255 -36.63 28.57 -4.86
CA LEU A 255 -35.25 28.09 -4.73
C LEU A 255 -35.07 26.68 -5.30
N ARG A 256 -36.03 25.79 -5.06
CA ARG A 256 -35.99 24.42 -5.59
C ARG A 256 -36.12 24.37 -7.12
N ALA A 257 -36.82 25.37 -7.72
CA ALA A 257 -36.90 25.50 -9.17
C ALA A 257 -35.56 25.90 -9.83
N GLU A 258 -34.70 26.61 -9.11
CA GLU A 258 -33.35 27.01 -9.57
C GLU A 258 -32.25 26.02 -9.23
N HIS A 259 -32.46 25.15 -8.25
CA HIS A 259 -31.46 24.25 -7.70
C HIS A 259 -31.91 22.78 -7.73
N GLN A 260 -30.96 21.87 -7.65
CA GLN A 260 -31.16 20.43 -7.42
C GLN A 260 -30.32 19.96 -6.26
N LEU A 261 -30.86 19.06 -5.43
CA LEU A 261 -30.08 18.34 -4.45
C LEU A 261 -29.33 17.20 -5.16
N VAL A 262 -28.00 17.27 -5.18
CA VAL A 262 -27.15 16.30 -5.86
C VAL A 262 -26.35 15.51 -4.82
N ILE A 263 -26.65 14.22 -4.68
CA ILE A 263 -25.96 13.31 -3.77
C ILE A 263 -24.96 12.47 -4.56
N VAL A 264 -23.69 12.70 -4.30
CA VAL A 264 -22.56 12.03 -4.96
C VAL A 264 -22.10 10.86 -4.10
N SER A 265 -22.63 9.68 -4.36
CA SER A 265 -22.27 8.47 -3.62
C SER A 265 -22.65 7.21 -4.39
N LYS A 266 -21.80 6.18 -4.32
CA LYS A 266 -22.17 4.82 -4.73
C LYS A 266 -23.13 4.23 -3.69
N ILE A 267 -24.41 4.14 -4.02
CA ILE A 267 -25.47 3.65 -3.14
C ILE A 267 -26.01 2.34 -3.71
N GLN A 268 -26.23 1.35 -2.84
CA GLN A 268 -26.88 0.09 -3.22
C GLN A 268 -28.34 0.34 -3.64
N GLU A 269 -28.87 -0.46 -4.57
CA GLU A 269 -30.17 -0.17 -5.20
C GLU A 269 -31.32 -0.10 -4.20
N ASP A 270 -31.37 -0.95 -3.18
CA ASP A 270 -32.41 -0.90 -2.14
C ASP A 270 -32.40 0.44 -1.39
N ASN A 271 -31.21 0.90 -1.01
CA ASN A 271 -31.03 2.19 -0.34
C ASN A 271 -31.38 3.36 -1.27
N ARG A 272 -31.02 3.24 -2.56
CA ARG A 272 -31.38 4.23 -3.60
C ARG A 272 -32.87 4.38 -3.73
N ILE A 273 -33.59 3.26 -3.83
CA ILE A 273 -35.06 3.24 -3.87
C ILE A 273 -35.64 3.87 -2.59
N GLY A 274 -35.04 3.57 -1.42
CA GLY A 274 -35.43 4.15 -0.14
C GLY A 274 -35.36 5.69 -0.14
N LEU A 275 -34.21 6.24 -0.61
CA LEU A 275 -34.03 7.70 -0.71
C LEU A 275 -34.99 8.37 -1.69
N LEU A 276 -35.24 7.75 -2.84
CA LEU A 276 -36.21 8.28 -3.83
C LEU A 276 -37.66 8.28 -3.27
N ASN A 277 -38.04 7.24 -2.54
CA ASN A 277 -39.31 7.18 -1.86
C ASN A 277 -39.45 8.24 -0.76
N LEU A 278 -38.39 8.45 0.02
CA LEU A 278 -38.35 9.52 1.01
C LEU A 278 -38.48 10.90 0.38
N ALA A 279 -37.78 11.17 -0.72
CA ALA A 279 -37.87 12.42 -1.46
C ALA A 279 -39.30 12.67 -1.95
N LYS A 280 -39.95 11.64 -2.52
CA LYS A 280 -41.35 11.71 -2.95
C LYS A 280 -42.32 11.99 -1.79
N GLN A 281 -42.11 11.30 -0.63
CA GLN A 281 -42.92 11.52 0.58
C GLN A 281 -42.72 12.93 1.15
N ALA A 282 -41.52 13.48 1.05
CA ALA A 282 -41.19 14.84 1.43
C ALA A 282 -41.74 15.91 0.44
N GLY A 283 -42.34 15.51 -0.68
CA GLY A 283 -42.97 16.40 -1.66
C GLY A 283 -42.01 16.94 -2.74
N LEU A 284 -40.85 16.27 -2.95
CA LEU A 284 -39.96 16.60 -4.05
C LEU A 284 -40.45 16.01 -5.37
N ALA A 285 -40.29 16.76 -6.46
CA ALA A 285 -40.44 16.26 -7.82
C ALA A 285 -39.25 15.34 -8.17
N LYS A 286 -39.43 14.49 -9.20
CA LYS A 286 -38.43 13.49 -9.58
C LYS A 286 -37.09 14.11 -10.00
N ASP A 287 -37.13 15.29 -10.55
CA ASP A 287 -35.99 16.06 -11.05
C ASP A 287 -35.32 16.96 -9.99
N GLU A 288 -35.85 17.02 -8.76
CA GLU A 288 -35.28 17.83 -7.68
C GLU A 288 -34.19 17.10 -6.87
N LEU A 289 -34.12 15.75 -6.95
CA LEU A 289 -33.08 14.93 -6.33
C LEU A 289 -32.35 14.13 -7.40
N VAL A 290 -31.03 14.32 -7.46
CA VAL A 290 -30.10 13.56 -8.30
C VAL A 290 -29.21 12.66 -7.44
N LEU A 291 -29.20 11.37 -7.75
CA LEU A 291 -28.27 10.38 -7.14
C LEU A 291 -27.30 9.94 -8.23
N THR A 292 -26.08 10.45 -8.22
CA THR A 292 -25.11 10.27 -9.32
C THR A 292 -24.57 8.85 -9.44
N GLY A 293 -24.59 8.08 -8.36
CA GLY A 293 -23.82 6.84 -8.28
C GLY A 293 -22.31 7.11 -8.07
N TYR A 294 -21.47 6.18 -8.56
CA TYR A 294 -20.03 6.35 -8.54
C TYR A 294 -19.61 7.49 -9.48
N VAL A 295 -18.71 8.33 -9.00
CA VAL A 295 -18.11 9.44 -9.75
C VAL A 295 -16.58 9.27 -9.70
N PRO A 296 -15.88 9.30 -10.84
CA PRO A 296 -14.42 9.35 -10.89
C PRO A 296 -13.87 10.58 -10.16
N GLU A 297 -12.62 10.50 -9.66
CA GLU A 297 -12.04 11.57 -8.84
C GLU A 297 -11.95 12.91 -9.59
N ASP A 298 -11.57 12.91 -10.87
CA ASP A 298 -11.49 14.14 -11.68
C ASP A 298 -12.86 14.81 -11.83
N ASP A 299 -13.90 14.03 -12.07
CA ASP A 299 -15.27 14.53 -12.12
C ASP A 299 -15.75 15.02 -10.74
N LEU A 300 -15.30 14.37 -9.65
CA LEU A 300 -15.61 14.78 -8.28
C LEU A 300 -15.02 16.17 -7.95
N VAL A 301 -13.77 16.42 -8.32
CA VAL A 301 -13.11 17.73 -8.19
C VAL A 301 -13.89 18.79 -8.98
N ALA A 302 -14.28 18.45 -10.21
CA ALA A 302 -15.07 19.34 -11.06
C ALA A 302 -16.47 19.65 -10.48
N LEU A 303 -17.13 18.65 -9.89
CA LEU A 303 -18.42 18.83 -9.21
C LEU A 303 -18.28 19.71 -7.96
N TYR A 304 -17.24 19.50 -7.12
CA TYR A 304 -16.96 20.37 -5.98
C TYR A 304 -16.73 21.82 -6.44
N SER A 305 -15.86 22.04 -7.44
CA SER A 305 -15.51 23.37 -7.94
C SER A 305 -16.71 24.11 -8.56
N SER A 306 -17.71 23.37 -9.08
CA SER A 306 -18.91 23.95 -9.70
C SER A 306 -20.15 23.96 -8.79
N ALA A 307 -20.02 23.48 -7.54
CA ALA A 307 -21.13 23.45 -6.59
C ALA A 307 -21.55 24.85 -6.15
N THR A 308 -22.86 25.13 -6.20
CA THR A 308 -23.41 26.38 -5.66
C THR A 308 -23.37 26.41 -4.14
N LEU A 309 -23.52 25.24 -3.51
CA LEU A 309 -23.44 25.05 -2.08
C LEU A 309 -23.08 23.58 -1.80
N PHE A 310 -22.10 23.35 -0.95
CA PHE A 310 -21.83 22.03 -0.38
C PHE A 310 -22.43 21.95 1.03
N VAL A 311 -23.22 20.88 1.30
CA VAL A 311 -23.91 20.68 2.56
C VAL A 311 -23.47 19.38 3.18
N PHE A 312 -22.98 19.38 4.42
CA PHE A 312 -22.49 18.20 5.11
C PHE A 312 -23.22 17.96 6.44
N PRO A 313 -24.35 17.23 6.43
CA PRO A 313 -25.25 17.08 7.57
C PRO A 313 -24.89 15.90 8.47
N SER A 314 -23.72 15.30 8.34
CA SER A 314 -23.34 14.12 9.10
C SER A 314 -23.38 14.38 10.61
N LYS A 315 -23.89 13.40 11.37
CA LYS A 315 -24.04 13.50 12.83
C LYS A 315 -22.78 13.11 13.58
N HIS A 316 -21.92 12.29 12.96
CA HIS A 316 -20.70 11.81 13.59
C HIS A 316 -19.62 11.52 12.54
N GLU A 317 -18.48 12.19 12.67
CA GLU A 317 -17.27 11.98 11.85
C GLU A 317 -16.02 12.04 12.71
N GLY A 318 -15.01 11.24 12.34
CA GLY A 318 -13.68 11.34 12.93
C GLY A 318 -12.91 12.58 12.46
N PHE A 319 -13.12 13.02 11.19
CA PHE A 319 -12.54 14.25 10.64
C PHE A 319 -13.51 14.96 9.69
N GLY A 320 -13.93 14.31 8.60
CA GLY A 320 -14.79 14.92 7.58
C GLY A 320 -14.02 15.32 6.33
N LEU A 321 -13.22 14.40 5.77
CA LEU A 321 -12.45 14.61 4.52
C LEU A 321 -13.27 15.26 3.40
N PRO A 322 -14.53 14.85 3.11
CA PRO A 322 -15.32 15.48 2.04
C PRO A 322 -15.59 16.98 2.26
N VAL A 323 -15.63 17.43 3.52
CA VAL A 323 -15.73 18.85 3.85
C VAL A 323 -14.46 19.58 3.42
N LEU A 324 -13.31 19.05 3.76
CA LEU A 324 -12.02 19.64 3.40
C LEU A 324 -11.77 19.59 1.88
N GLU A 325 -12.18 18.49 1.20
CA GLU A 325 -12.13 18.36 -0.25
C GLU A 325 -12.94 19.49 -0.93
N ALA A 326 -14.19 19.68 -0.50
CA ALA A 326 -15.05 20.76 -1.00
C ALA A 326 -14.45 22.16 -0.75
N MET A 327 -13.90 22.38 0.46
CA MET A 327 -13.25 23.64 0.84
C MET A 327 -12.02 23.93 -0.04
N LYS A 328 -11.16 22.94 -0.24
CA LYS A 328 -9.98 23.07 -1.13
C LYS A 328 -10.36 23.34 -2.58
N CYS A 329 -11.47 22.77 -3.07
CA CYS A 329 -12.00 23.04 -4.39
C CYS A 329 -12.72 24.40 -4.50
N GLY A 330 -12.78 25.19 -3.43
CA GLY A 330 -13.38 26.51 -3.42
C GLY A 330 -14.92 26.52 -3.31
N ALA A 331 -15.56 25.40 -2.96
CA ALA A 331 -16.99 25.36 -2.74
C ALA A 331 -17.42 26.16 -1.51
N PRO A 332 -18.56 26.89 -1.52
CA PRO A 332 -19.18 27.40 -0.31
C PRO A 332 -19.68 26.21 0.52
N VAL A 333 -19.19 26.08 1.76
CA VAL A 333 -19.47 24.91 2.62
C VAL A 333 -20.32 25.33 3.83
N ILE A 334 -21.37 24.52 4.10
CA ILE A 334 -22.08 24.52 5.38
C ILE A 334 -22.11 23.10 5.95
N GLY A 335 -22.07 22.94 7.27
CA GLY A 335 -21.97 21.62 7.89
C GLY A 335 -22.53 21.57 9.31
N SER A 336 -22.53 20.36 9.84
CA SER A 336 -22.98 20.07 11.21
C SER A 336 -22.14 20.81 12.26
N ASN A 337 -22.77 21.19 13.36
CA ASN A 337 -22.11 21.77 14.54
C ASN A 337 -21.62 20.70 15.53
N THR A 338 -21.49 19.45 15.10
CA THR A 338 -21.16 18.30 15.95
C THR A 338 -19.84 17.65 15.52
N THR A 339 -19.22 16.95 16.45
CA THR A 339 -17.99 16.17 16.28
C THR A 339 -16.83 17.00 15.69
N SER A 340 -16.09 16.48 14.74
CA SER A 340 -14.94 17.16 14.11
C SER A 340 -15.31 18.22 13.06
N ILE A 341 -16.55 18.31 12.62
CA ILE A 341 -16.95 19.19 11.51
C ILE A 341 -16.73 20.67 11.82
N PRO A 342 -17.02 21.21 13.06
CA PRO A 342 -16.69 22.58 13.42
C PRO A 342 -15.20 22.90 13.33
N GLU A 343 -14.33 21.95 13.71
CA GLU A 343 -12.88 22.07 13.64
C GLU A 343 -12.40 22.22 12.18
N VAL A 344 -12.95 21.40 11.27
CA VAL A 344 -12.57 21.42 9.86
C VAL A 344 -13.09 22.67 9.17
N ILE A 345 -14.36 23.06 9.37
CA ILE A 345 -14.93 24.25 8.74
C ILE A 345 -14.33 25.55 9.29
N GLY A 346 -14.02 25.62 10.58
CA GLY A 346 -13.41 26.78 11.23
C GLY A 346 -14.25 28.06 11.21
N ASN A 347 -15.55 27.97 10.87
CA ASN A 347 -16.46 29.10 10.73
C ASN A 347 -17.84 28.79 11.33
N ASN A 348 -18.13 29.34 12.50
CA ASN A 348 -19.41 29.12 13.20
C ASN A 348 -20.63 29.59 12.41
N LEU A 349 -20.49 30.55 11.51
CA LEU A 349 -21.60 31.02 10.67
C LEU A 349 -22.05 29.98 9.65
N ALA A 350 -21.17 29.02 9.31
CA ALA A 350 -21.44 27.92 8.39
C ALA A 350 -22.14 26.73 9.06
N LEU A 351 -22.25 26.71 10.38
CA LEU A 351 -22.70 25.53 11.13
C LEU A 351 -24.22 25.53 11.34
N PHE A 352 -24.76 24.30 11.43
CA PHE A 352 -26.16 24.03 11.76
C PHE A 352 -26.29 22.79 12.65
N ASP A 353 -27.40 22.67 13.36
CA ASP A 353 -27.75 21.48 14.14
C ASP A 353 -28.21 20.35 13.18
N PRO A 354 -27.48 19.20 13.11
CA PRO A 354 -27.83 18.09 12.20
C PRO A 354 -29.07 17.32 12.64
N ASP A 355 -29.53 17.46 13.89
CA ASP A 355 -30.74 16.82 14.40
C ASP A 355 -32.01 17.65 14.11
N SER A 356 -31.86 18.91 13.69
CA SER A 356 -32.95 19.81 13.34
C SER A 356 -33.05 20.04 11.83
N VAL A 357 -34.10 19.47 11.21
CA VAL A 357 -34.44 19.70 9.79
C VAL A 357 -34.58 21.19 9.48
N ASP A 358 -35.20 21.95 10.40
CA ASP A 358 -35.40 23.41 10.25
C ASP A 358 -34.06 24.17 10.30
N SER A 359 -33.12 23.76 11.16
CA SER A 359 -31.80 24.36 11.23
C SER A 359 -31.01 24.16 9.94
N ILE A 360 -31.03 22.94 9.39
CA ILE A 360 -30.41 22.62 8.09
C ILE A 360 -31.04 23.45 6.97
N ALA A 361 -32.39 23.50 6.92
CA ALA A 361 -33.13 24.22 5.91
C ALA A 361 -32.87 25.73 5.95
N ALA A 362 -32.92 26.33 7.16
CA ALA A 362 -32.65 27.75 7.35
C ALA A 362 -31.23 28.14 6.89
N LYS A 363 -30.22 27.32 7.22
CA LYS A 363 -28.85 27.56 6.77
C LYS A 363 -28.68 27.41 5.26
N MET A 364 -29.31 26.40 4.65
CA MET A 364 -29.33 26.25 3.19
C MET A 364 -30.02 27.44 2.54
N GLN A 365 -31.18 27.85 3.05
CA GLN A 365 -31.94 28.99 2.51
C GLN A 365 -31.11 30.28 2.61
N GLN A 366 -30.48 30.55 3.73
CA GLN A 366 -29.58 31.70 3.91
C GLN A 366 -28.48 31.72 2.87
N ALA A 367 -27.79 30.57 2.67
CA ALA A 367 -26.69 30.48 1.73
C ALA A 367 -27.15 30.59 0.25
N LEU A 368 -28.34 30.06 -0.10
CA LEU A 368 -28.83 30.11 -1.47
C LEU A 368 -29.41 31.48 -1.87
N GLN A 369 -30.01 32.22 -0.91
CA GLN A 369 -30.59 33.54 -1.15
C GLN A 369 -29.58 34.70 -1.06
N ASN A 370 -28.50 34.56 -0.32
CA ASN A 370 -27.54 35.62 -0.05
C ASN A 370 -26.20 35.32 -0.71
N GLU A 371 -25.91 35.97 -1.82
CA GLU A 371 -24.68 35.81 -2.61
C GLU A 371 -23.45 36.25 -1.81
N SER A 372 -23.51 37.40 -1.12
CA SER A 372 -22.40 37.89 -0.29
C SER A 372 -22.07 36.90 0.83
N PHE A 373 -23.06 36.24 1.41
CA PHE A 373 -22.82 35.19 2.41
C PHE A 373 -22.14 33.96 1.79
N ARG A 374 -22.52 33.54 0.56
CA ARG A 374 -21.83 32.45 -0.14
C ARG A 374 -20.37 32.80 -0.46
N GLU A 375 -20.12 34.03 -0.92
CA GLU A 375 -18.75 34.53 -1.15
C GLU A 375 -17.92 34.52 0.15
N GLU A 376 -18.51 34.93 1.27
CA GLU A 376 -17.86 34.85 2.58
C GLU A 376 -17.54 33.41 2.97
N LEU A 377 -18.49 32.48 2.78
CA LEU A 377 -18.27 31.05 3.02
C LEU A 377 -17.11 30.50 2.16
N CYS A 378 -17.09 30.82 0.87
CA CYS A 378 -16.06 30.41 -0.07
C CYS A 378 -14.67 30.91 0.37
N ASN A 379 -14.54 32.22 0.63
CA ASN A 379 -13.27 32.84 1.04
C ASN A 379 -12.75 32.23 2.35
N LYS A 380 -13.62 32.05 3.34
CA LYS A 380 -13.26 31.43 4.62
C LYS A 380 -12.89 29.95 4.46
N SER A 381 -13.59 29.22 3.60
CA SER A 381 -13.27 27.81 3.29
C SER A 381 -11.88 27.67 2.72
N VAL A 382 -11.53 28.48 1.69
CA VAL A 382 -10.20 28.45 1.07
C VAL A 382 -9.10 28.81 2.07
N GLU A 383 -9.33 29.82 2.94
CA GLU A 383 -8.34 30.24 3.94
C GLU A 383 -8.16 29.17 5.01
N GLN A 384 -9.25 28.63 5.54
CA GLN A 384 -9.21 27.56 6.54
C GLN A 384 -8.55 26.28 6.00
N ALA A 385 -8.80 25.92 4.73
CA ALA A 385 -8.23 24.73 4.12
C ALA A 385 -6.69 24.75 4.03
N LYS A 386 -6.06 25.93 4.05
CA LYS A 386 -4.59 26.07 4.08
C LYS A 386 -3.94 25.55 5.36
N HIS A 387 -4.71 25.46 6.45
CA HIS A 387 -4.21 24.92 7.72
C HIS A 387 -4.09 23.39 7.73
N PHE A 388 -4.62 22.72 6.72
CA PHE A 388 -4.61 21.26 6.59
C PHE A 388 -3.63 20.82 5.51
N SER A 389 -2.48 20.34 5.92
CA SER A 389 -1.39 19.89 5.06
C SER A 389 -0.81 18.58 5.57
N TRP A 390 -0.55 17.64 4.67
CA TRP A 390 0.13 16.41 5.02
C TRP A 390 1.51 16.65 5.63
N ASP A 391 2.23 17.65 5.15
CA ASP A 391 3.55 17.97 5.68
C ASP A 391 3.48 18.52 7.12
N GLU A 392 2.46 19.33 7.44
CA GLU A 392 2.24 19.79 8.83
C GLU A 392 1.81 18.62 9.73
N SER A 393 0.97 17.70 9.24
CA SER A 393 0.61 16.48 9.96
C SER A 393 1.85 15.61 10.25
N ALA A 394 2.72 15.46 9.25
CA ALA A 394 3.97 14.72 9.39
C ALA A 394 4.94 15.37 10.38
N LYS A 395 5.11 16.70 10.33
CA LYS A 395 5.98 17.44 11.29
C LYS A 395 5.50 17.27 12.72
N ARG A 396 4.18 17.36 12.96
CA ARG A 396 3.60 17.11 14.29
C ARG A 396 3.83 15.67 14.77
N ALA A 397 3.69 14.69 13.87
CA ALA A 397 3.97 13.29 14.17
C ALA A 397 5.46 13.09 14.54
N ILE A 398 6.38 13.62 13.71
CA ILE A 398 7.82 13.52 13.94
C ILE A 398 8.21 14.19 15.26
N SER A 399 7.71 15.41 15.53
CA SER A 399 7.96 16.10 16.82
C SER A 399 7.50 15.25 18.01
N SER A 400 6.33 14.59 17.90
CA SER A 400 5.84 13.70 18.95
C SER A 400 6.73 12.46 19.13
N PHE A 401 7.31 11.95 18.06
CA PHE A 401 8.29 10.86 18.12
C PHE A 401 9.58 11.31 18.83
N GLU A 402 10.07 12.49 18.50
CA GLU A 402 11.27 13.08 19.13
C GLU A 402 11.07 13.32 20.62
N ASP A 403 9.94 13.89 21.00
CA ASP A 403 9.57 14.10 22.40
C ASP A 403 9.54 12.77 23.18
N MET A 404 8.87 11.76 22.62
CA MET A 404 8.77 10.44 23.24
C MET A 404 10.15 9.77 23.36
N PHE A 405 11.00 9.87 22.34
CA PHE A 405 12.35 9.31 22.35
C PHE A 405 13.24 9.94 23.43
N ILE A 406 13.17 11.27 23.59
CA ILE A 406 13.94 12.00 24.62
C ILE A 406 13.51 11.58 26.04
N TYR A 407 12.20 11.34 26.26
CA TYR A 407 11.68 10.89 27.56
C TYR A 407 12.12 9.45 27.86
N SER A 408 12.07 8.55 26.88
CA SER A 408 12.50 7.15 27.05
C SER A 408 14.00 7.02 27.31
N ASP A 409 14.84 7.88 26.73
CA ASP A 409 16.31 7.85 26.91
C ASP A 409 16.74 8.29 28.32
N LYS A 410 15.93 9.09 29.01
CA LYS A 410 16.18 9.50 30.41
C LYS A 410 15.91 8.37 31.41
N ASP A 411 14.95 7.49 31.13
CA ASP A 411 14.61 6.37 32.00
C ASP A 411 15.44 5.11 31.72
N LEU A 412 16.07 5.01 30.52
CA LEU A 412 16.78 3.82 30.03
C LEU A 412 18.31 3.84 30.24
N ASN A 413 18.91 4.92 30.79
CA ASN A 413 20.37 4.97 31.01
C ASN A 413 20.90 3.92 31.98
N ASP A 414 20.04 3.22 32.73
CA ASP A 414 20.40 2.10 33.61
C ASP A 414 20.20 0.70 32.98
N SER A 415 19.55 0.57 31.82
CA SER A 415 19.19 -0.74 31.24
C SER A 415 19.68 -1.00 29.80
N LYS A 416 20.30 -0.03 29.12
CA LYS A 416 20.79 -0.16 27.71
C LYS A 416 21.88 -1.21 27.49
N ASN A 417 22.38 -1.91 28.52
CA ASN A 417 23.36 -2.98 28.40
C ASN A 417 22.74 -4.39 28.22
N ALA A 418 21.43 -4.53 28.27
CA ALA A 418 20.77 -5.76 27.87
C ALA A 418 20.29 -5.59 26.43
N THR A 419 21.15 -5.86 25.46
CA THR A 419 20.73 -6.14 24.08
C THR A 419 19.82 -7.36 24.15
N TYR A 420 18.51 -7.14 24.37
CA TYR A 420 17.51 -8.16 24.13
C TYR A 420 17.52 -8.42 22.61
N ARG A 421 18.45 -9.25 22.17
CA ARG A 421 18.31 -9.89 20.87
C ARG A 421 17.07 -10.76 21.01
N ILE A 422 15.97 -10.28 20.44
CA ILE A 422 14.83 -11.14 20.14
C ILE A 422 15.44 -12.25 19.29
N ASN A 423 15.59 -13.44 19.87
CA ASN A 423 16.15 -14.56 19.16
C ASN A 423 15.01 -15.46 18.71
N ASP A 424 15.25 -16.22 17.67
CA ASP A 424 14.27 -17.17 17.09
C ASP A 424 13.77 -18.17 18.15
N GLU A 425 14.58 -18.50 19.14
CA GLU A 425 14.21 -19.39 20.24
C GLU A 425 13.07 -18.80 21.09
N LEU A 426 13.11 -17.51 21.41
CA LEU A 426 12.02 -16.84 22.13
C LEU A 426 10.72 -16.83 21.31
N LEU A 427 10.82 -16.57 20.02
CA LEU A 427 9.67 -16.58 19.11
C LEU A 427 9.08 -18.01 19.02
N ILE A 428 9.91 -19.01 18.77
CA ILE A 428 9.48 -20.42 18.70
C ILE A 428 8.83 -20.86 20.01
N ASN A 429 9.41 -20.53 21.16
CA ASN A 429 8.84 -20.85 22.47
C ASN A 429 7.49 -20.13 22.68
N SER A 430 7.37 -18.88 22.24
CA SER A 430 6.12 -18.12 22.34
C SER A 430 5.02 -18.77 21.48
N ILE A 431 5.35 -19.21 20.27
CA ILE A 431 4.44 -19.91 19.36
C ILE A 431 4.03 -21.27 19.95
N ALA A 432 4.97 -22.04 20.49
CA ALA A 432 4.70 -23.33 21.11
C ALA A 432 3.76 -23.24 22.33
N ASN A 433 3.75 -22.11 23.02
CA ASN A 433 2.88 -21.84 24.16
C ASN A 433 1.50 -21.29 23.80
N ILE A 434 1.18 -21.10 22.52
CA ILE A 434 -0.16 -20.68 22.09
C ILE A 434 -1.16 -21.80 22.40
N ASN A 435 -2.10 -21.52 23.31
CA ASN A 435 -3.15 -22.44 23.68
C ASN A 435 -4.49 -22.00 23.12
N THR A 436 -4.86 -22.52 21.97
CA THR A 436 -6.16 -22.26 21.33
C THR A 436 -6.97 -23.54 21.18
N LEU A 437 -8.29 -23.38 21.04
CA LEU A 437 -9.20 -24.51 20.76
C LEU A 437 -9.05 -25.05 19.33
N THR A 438 -8.46 -24.27 18.43
CA THR A 438 -8.20 -24.66 17.03
C THR A 438 -6.91 -25.47 16.97
N LYS A 439 -6.99 -26.67 16.37
CA LYS A 439 -5.82 -27.50 16.12
C LYS A 439 -5.11 -27.01 14.86
N HIS A 440 -3.79 -26.97 14.90
CA HIS A 440 -2.94 -26.73 13.75
C HIS A 440 -2.60 -28.06 13.03
N THR A 441 -2.27 -27.97 11.75
CA THR A 441 -1.84 -29.09 10.90
C THR A 441 -0.32 -29.10 10.73
N GLU A 442 0.24 -30.16 10.14
CA GLU A 442 1.65 -30.20 9.75
C GLU A 442 1.97 -29.11 8.69
N ASP A 443 1.03 -28.86 7.77
CA ASP A 443 1.17 -27.80 6.77
C ASP A 443 1.20 -26.39 7.41
N ASP A 444 0.44 -26.18 8.48
CA ASP A 444 0.50 -24.93 9.25
C ASP A 444 1.89 -24.73 9.87
N ILE A 445 2.46 -25.78 10.50
CA ILE A 445 3.81 -25.74 11.08
C ILE A 445 4.86 -25.47 10.00
N TYR A 446 4.74 -26.11 8.84
CA TYR A 446 5.65 -25.88 7.73
C TYR A 446 5.56 -24.43 7.21
N SER A 447 4.35 -23.88 7.10
CA SER A 447 4.12 -22.49 6.70
C SER A 447 4.71 -21.49 7.71
N VAL A 448 4.59 -21.79 9.01
CA VAL A 448 5.21 -20.99 10.09
C VAL A 448 6.73 -21.03 9.98
N ALA A 449 7.32 -22.23 9.82
CA ALA A 449 8.78 -22.36 9.69
C ALA A 449 9.33 -21.59 8.48
N LYS A 450 8.63 -21.64 7.34
CA LYS A 450 8.99 -20.84 6.15
C LYS A 450 8.91 -19.34 6.42
N ALA A 451 7.83 -18.89 7.08
CA ALA A 451 7.66 -17.48 7.39
C ALA A 451 8.77 -16.97 8.34
N ILE A 452 9.10 -17.74 9.37
CA ILE A 452 10.20 -17.40 10.29
C ILE A 452 11.53 -17.35 9.52
N ALA A 453 11.87 -18.38 8.75
CA ALA A 453 13.13 -18.43 8.00
C ALA A 453 13.27 -17.23 7.05
N PHE A 454 12.21 -16.85 6.33
CA PHE A 454 12.22 -15.68 5.47
C PHE A 454 12.41 -14.38 6.25
N ASN A 455 11.68 -14.20 7.35
CA ASN A 455 11.70 -12.96 8.13
C ASN A 455 13.01 -12.76 8.90
N THR A 456 13.73 -13.84 9.25
CA THR A 456 15.01 -13.78 9.97
C THR A 456 16.22 -13.69 9.04
N SER A 457 16.02 -13.91 7.74
CA SER A 457 17.08 -13.86 6.71
C SER A 457 17.77 -12.51 6.57
N ILE A 458 17.21 -11.43 7.14
CA ILE A 458 17.82 -10.09 7.17
C ILE A 458 19.25 -10.09 7.76
N ASN A 459 19.57 -11.07 8.60
CA ASN A 459 20.87 -11.23 9.25
C ASN A 459 21.79 -12.24 8.55
N THR A 460 21.37 -12.85 7.43
CA THR A 460 22.20 -13.80 6.67
C THR A 460 23.06 -13.05 5.64
N PRO A 461 24.23 -13.62 5.24
CA PRO A 461 24.99 -13.07 4.12
C PRO A 461 24.12 -13.00 2.86
N LYS A 462 24.17 -11.88 2.16
CA LYS A 462 23.43 -11.69 0.90
C LYS A 462 23.95 -12.64 -0.16
N GLN A 463 23.07 -13.18 -0.97
CA GLN A 463 23.40 -14.10 -2.04
C GLN A 463 23.26 -13.42 -3.41
N MET A 464 24.20 -13.73 -4.30
CA MET A 464 24.06 -13.51 -5.72
C MET A 464 23.75 -14.86 -6.38
N LEU A 465 22.47 -15.13 -6.62
CA LEU A 465 21.95 -16.36 -7.18
C LEU A 465 22.03 -16.27 -8.72
N VAL A 466 23.02 -16.96 -9.29
CA VAL A 466 23.30 -16.91 -10.74
C VAL A 466 22.60 -18.07 -11.42
N ASP A 467 21.53 -17.78 -12.17
CA ASP A 467 20.79 -18.80 -12.94
C ASP A 467 21.58 -19.24 -14.18
N ILE A 468 21.94 -20.51 -14.16
CA ILE A 468 22.67 -21.22 -15.22
C ILE A 468 21.89 -22.45 -15.68
N SER A 469 20.56 -22.37 -15.71
CA SER A 469 19.67 -23.53 -15.97
C SER A 469 19.97 -24.26 -17.26
N GLU A 470 20.26 -23.56 -18.35
CA GLU A 470 20.68 -24.20 -19.62
C GLU A 470 22.06 -24.83 -19.53
N LEU A 471 23.04 -24.07 -19.04
CA LEU A 471 24.42 -24.52 -18.96
C LEU A 471 24.58 -25.75 -18.05
N ALA A 472 23.86 -25.77 -16.92
CA ALA A 472 23.94 -26.88 -15.96
C ALA A 472 23.28 -28.16 -16.46
N GLN A 473 22.25 -28.08 -17.33
CA GLN A 473 21.47 -29.20 -17.80
C GLN A 473 21.87 -29.61 -19.23
N ARG A 474 22.22 -28.66 -20.10
CA ARG A 474 22.53 -28.90 -21.51
C ARG A 474 23.63 -27.96 -22.00
N ASP A 475 24.86 -28.45 -22.01
CA ASP A 475 25.99 -27.72 -22.60
C ASP A 475 26.01 -27.87 -24.12
N ALA A 476 25.35 -26.98 -24.85
CA ALA A 476 25.31 -26.96 -26.31
C ALA A 476 26.56 -26.34 -26.94
N LYS A 477 27.50 -25.85 -26.13
CA LYS A 477 28.74 -25.16 -26.59
C LYS A 477 28.48 -24.01 -27.55
N SER A 478 27.37 -23.28 -27.33
CA SER A 478 26.98 -22.10 -28.10
C SER A 478 27.85 -20.89 -27.77
N GLY A 479 27.75 -19.82 -28.56
CA GLY A 479 28.39 -18.53 -28.25
C GLY A 479 27.92 -17.94 -26.92
N ILE A 480 26.63 -18.02 -26.65
CA ILE A 480 26.03 -17.57 -25.37
C ILE A 480 26.62 -18.35 -24.20
N GLN A 481 26.63 -19.68 -24.25
CA GLN A 481 27.17 -20.51 -23.18
C GLN A 481 28.66 -20.30 -22.93
N ARG A 482 29.42 -19.88 -23.93
CA ARG A 482 30.83 -19.48 -23.75
C ARG A 482 30.90 -18.20 -22.89
N VAL A 483 30.06 -17.19 -23.16
CA VAL A 483 29.96 -15.98 -22.38
C VAL A 483 29.54 -16.30 -20.94
N VAL A 484 28.48 -17.11 -20.78
CA VAL A 484 27.98 -17.57 -19.46
C VAL A 484 29.11 -18.21 -18.64
N ARG A 485 29.92 -19.11 -19.23
CA ARG A 485 31.04 -19.74 -18.57
C ARG A 485 32.11 -18.75 -18.12
N SER A 486 32.46 -17.80 -18.98
CA SER A 486 33.49 -16.81 -18.68
C SER A 486 33.05 -15.87 -17.55
N ILE A 487 31.82 -15.36 -17.61
CA ILE A 487 31.27 -14.49 -16.57
C ILE A 487 31.08 -15.25 -15.25
N LEU A 488 30.57 -16.49 -15.31
CA LEU A 488 30.41 -17.33 -14.11
C LEU A 488 31.75 -17.60 -13.42
N LEU A 489 32.81 -17.90 -14.19
CA LEU A 489 34.14 -18.12 -13.65
C LEU A 489 34.66 -16.86 -12.94
N GLU A 490 34.46 -15.70 -13.52
CA GLU A 490 34.88 -14.43 -12.92
C GLU A 490 34.13 -14.15 -11.61
N PHE A 491 32.82 -14.34 -11.58
CA PHE A 491 32.01 -14.18 -10.35
C PHE A 491 32.42 -15.16 -9.24
N LEU A 492 32.76 -16.39 -9.59
CA LEU A 492 33.21 -17.39 -8.62
C LEU A 492 34.64 -17.10 -8.12
N SER A 493 35.48 -16.50 -8.96
CA SER A 493 36.87 -16.19 -8.63
C SER A 493 37.00 -14.86 -7.87
N THR A 494 36.15 -13.88 -8.20
CA THR A 494 36.16 -12.53 -7.68
C THR A 494 34.73 -12.09 -7.38
N PRO A 495 34.10 -12.63 -6.32
CA PRO A 495 32.73 -12.30 -5.99
C PRO A 495 32.58 -10.81 -5.68
N PRO A 496 31.44 -10.18 -5.98
CA PRO A 496 31.14 -8.82 -5.58
C PRO A 496 31.16 -8.68 -4.06
N ASP A 497 31.62 -7.52 -3.57
CA ASP A 497 31.60 -7.22 -2.15
C ASP A 497 30.21 -7.41 -1.55
N GLU A 498 30.11 -7.92 -0.34
CA GLU A 498 28.89 -8.21 0.41
C GLU A 498 28.01 -9.38 -0.12
N TYR A 499 28.37 -10.03 -1.23
CA TYR A 499 27.59 -11.13 -1.79
C TYR A 499 28.35 -12.45 -1.85
N GLU A 500 27.66 -13.54 -1.48
CA GLU A 500 28.11 -14.90 -1.75
C GLU A 500 27.52 -15.36 -3.11
N VAL A 501 28.37 -15.68 -4.09
CA VAL A 501 27.92 -16.11 -5.40
C VAL A 501 27.52 -17.58 -5.36
N LYS A 502 26.26 -17.86 -5.68
CA LYS A 502 25.69 -19.21 -5.71
C LYS A 502 25.05 -19.51 -7.07
N PRO A 503 25.67 -20.34 -7.91
CA PRO A 503 25.01 -20.82 -9.13
C PRO A 503 23.78 -21.66 -8.79
N ILE A 504 22.68 -21.42 -9.53
CA ILE A 504 21.42 -22.13 -9.37
C ILE A 504 20.90 -22.63 -10.74
N TYR A 505 20.01 -23.62 -10.69
CA TYR A 505 19.26 -24.08 -11.87
C TYR A 505 17.84 -24.48 -11.50
N PHE A 506 16.91 -24.36 -12.45
CA PHE A 506 15.52 -24.78 -12.28
C PHE A 506 15.37 -26.25 -12.65
N ASP A 507 14.90 -27.10 -11.72
CA ASP A 507 14.78 -28.55 -11.89
C ASP A 507 13.45 -29.01 -12.56
N GLY A 508 12.65 -28.04 -13.01
CA GLY A 508 11.28 -28.26 -13.52
C GLY A 508 10.19 -28.03 -12.48
N LYS A 509 10.53 -27.84 -11.20
CA LYS A 509 9.60 -27.55 -10.11
C LYS A 509 10.04 -26.35 -9.26
N GLN A 510 11.35 -26.25 -9.01
CA GLN A 510 11.93 -25.25 -8.11
C GLN A 510 13.40 -25.02 -8.48
N TYR A 511 13.94 -23.89 -7.99
CA TYR A 511 15.37 -23.64 -8.11
C TYR A 511 16.16 -24.47 -7.10
N ARG A 512 17.35 -24.97 -7.55
CA ARG A 512 18.31 -25.67 -6.70
C ARG A 512 19.68 -25.04 -6.83
N TYR A 513 20.47 -25.08 -5.77
CA TYR A 513 21.90 -24.75 -5.86
C TYR A 513 22.60 -25.75 -6.77
N ALA A 514 23.35 -25.25 -7.75
CA ALA A 514 24.08 -26.08 -8.72
C ALA A 514 25.45 -26.54 -8.15
N SER A 515 25.47 -27.06 -6.90
CA SER A 515 26.71 -27.40 -6.19
C SER A 515 27.53 -28.45 -6.91
N GLY A 516 26.85 -29.48 -7.42
CA GLY A 516 27.51 -30.55 -8.18
C GLY A 516 28.14 -30.06 -9.50
N PHE A 517 27.45 -29.16 -10.21
CA PHE A 517 27.98 -28.52 -11.41
C PHE A 517 29.17 -27.61 -11.08
N THR A 518 29.04 -26.78 -10.06
CA THR A 518 30.05 -25.80 -9.65
C THR A 518 31.37 -26.49 -9.27
N ALA A 519 31.32 -27.54 -8.47
CA ALA A 519 32.51 -28.32 -8.10
C ALA A 519 33.21 -28.88 -9.35
N GLN A 520 32.45 -29.51 -10.26
CA GLN A 520 33.02 -30.02 -11.49
C GLN A 520 33.57 -28.90 -12.39
N PHE A 521 32.91 -27.75 -12.44
CA PHE A 521 33.33 -26.59 -13.23
C PHE A 521 34.65 -26.00 -12.74
N LEU A 522 34.89 -26.00 -11.42
CA LEU A 522 36.14 -25.55 -10.79
C LEU A 522 37.21 -26.64 -10.73
N GLY A 523 36.94 -27.86 -11.23
CA GLY A 523 37.88 -28.98 -11.19
C GLY A 523 38.01 -29.66 -9.82
N GLU A 524 37.00 -29.47 -8.96
CA GLU A 524 36.89 -30.09 -7.66
C GLU A 524 36.13 -31.41 -7.70
N SER A 525 36.25 -32.22 -6.64
CA SER A 525 35.45 -33.46 -6.54
C SER A 525 33.97 -33.13 -6.31
N LYS A 526 33.07 -33.80 -7.09
CA LYS A 526 31.63 -33.62 -6.95
C LYS A 526 31.17 -33.98 -5.51
N PRO A 527 30.36 -33.15 -4.85
CA PRO A 527 29.78 -33.48 -3.56
C PRO A 527 28.94 -34.77 -3.63
N GLU A 528 28.97 -35.58 -2.59
CA GLU A 528 28.14 -36.81 -2.49
C GLU A 528 26.65 -36.49 -2.26
N THR A 529 26.33 -35.25 -1.87
CA THR A 529 24.97 -34.79 -1.53
C THR A 529 24.18 -34.34 -2.75
N VAL A 530 22.89 -34.55 -2.71
CA VAL A 530 21.94 -34.01 -3.71
C VAL A 530 21.91 -32.48 -3.60
N ASP A 531 21.85 -31.80 -4.75
CA ASP A 531 21.72 -30.33 -4.79
C ASP A 531 20.49 -29.87 -3.99
N MET A 532 20.70 -29.00 -3.01
CA MET A 532 19.66 -28.47 -2.13
C MET A 532 18.77 -27.48 -2.88
N VAL A 533 17.55 -27.32 -2.38
CA VAL A 533 16.63 -26.25 -2.84
C VAL A 533 17.25 -24.89 -2.57
N ALA A 534 17.24 -24.01 -3.56
CA ALA A 534 17.75 -22.65 -3.39
C ALA A 534 16.80 -21.81 -2.52
N GLU A 535 17.35 -21.10 -1.58
CA GLU A 535 16.66 -20.15 -0.73
C GLU A 535 16.83 -18.75 -1.28
N PHE A 536 15.76 -17.97 -1.29
CA PHE A 536 15.74 -16.59 -1.76
C PHE A 536 15.37 -15.69 -0.57
N ASN A 537 16.22 -14.72 -0.30
CA ASN A 537 16.02 -13.78 0.79
C ASN A 537 15.86 -12.36 0.27
N GLN A 538 15.28 -11.50 1.08
CA GLN A 538 15.21 -10.08 0.77
C GLN A 538 16.63 -9.49 0.63
N ASP A 539 16.86 -8.65 -0.35
CA ASP A 539 18.15 -8.08 -0.77
C ASP A 539 19.08 -9.03 -1.53
N ASP A 540 18.73 -10.31 -1.73
CA ASP A 540 19.46 -11.16 -2.65
C ASP A 540 19.36 -10.65 -4.10
N ILE A 541 20.39 -10.94 -4.88
CA ILE A 541 20.38 -10.71 -6.32
C ILE A 541 20.09 -12.03 -7.02
N TYR A 542 19.07 -12.06 -7.87
CA TYR A 542 18.90 -13.07 -8.90
C TYR A 542 19.45 -12.53 -10.22
N LEU A 543 20.39 -13.24 -10.82
CA LEU A 543 20.95 -12.92 -12.13
C LEU A 543 20.69 -14.06 -13.10
N ALA A 544 19.74 -13.87 -14.02
CA ALA A 544 19.58 -14.78 -15.16
C ALA A 544 20.74 -14.55 -16.14
N LEU A 545 21.80 -15.32 -15.99
CA LEU A 545 22.97 -15.24 -16.84
C LEU A 545 22.78 -16.02 -18.13
N ASP A 546 21.98 -17.08 -18.11
CA ASP A 546 21.70 -17.95 -19.23
C ASP A 546 20.38 -17.58 -19.93
N LEU A 547 20.26 -17.87 -21.23
CA LEU A 547 19.03 -17.65 -22.00
C LEU A 547 18.14 -18.89 -21.88
N ASN A 548 17.10 -18.81 -21.08
CA ASN A 548 16.20 -19.91 -20.75
C ASN A 548 14.72 -19.64 -21.11
N ALA A 549 14.48 -19.06 -22.28
CA ALA A 549 13.15 -18.63 -22.73
C ALA A 549 12.06 -19.74 -22.67
N HIS A 550 12.44 -21.02 -22.82
CA HIS A 550 11.51 -22.14 -22.69
C HIS A 550 10.99 -22.41 -21.27
N LEU A 551 11.64 -21.85 -20.23
CA LEU A 551 11.20 -21.96 -18.83
C LEU A 551 10.18 -20.89 -18.43
N THR A 552 9.93 -19.89 -19.28
CA THR A 552 9.12 -18.69 -18.97
C THR A 552 7.80 -19.02 -18.27
N GLN A 553 7.01 -19.94 -18.83
CA GLN A 553 5.70 -20.29 -18.26
C GLN A 553 5.80 -20.91 -16.87
N ALA A 554 6.88 -21.65 -16.60
CA ALA A 554 7.07 -22.33 -15.32
C ALA A 554 7.54 -21.38 -14.21
N VAL A 555 8.31 -20.34 -14.56
CA VAL A 555 8.97 -19.49 -13.55
C VAL A 555 8.37 -18.08 -13.42
N HIS A 556 7.53 -17.64 -14.36
CA HIS A 556 7.02 -16.26 -14.39
C HIS A 556 6.41 -15.79 -13.06
N GLN A 557 5.44 -16.54 -12.52
CA GLN A 557 4.78 -16.17 -11.26
C GLN A 557 5.74 -16.20 -10.08
N LEU A 558 6.68 -17.13 -10.07
CA LEU A 558 7.72 -17.20 -9.05
C LEU A 558 8.61 -15.93 -9.11
N HIS A 559 9.04 -15.51 -10.30
CA HIS A 559 9.88 -14.31 -10.47
C HIS A 559 9.16 -13.03 -10.03
N ILE A 560 7.87 -12.86 -10.39
CA ILE A 560 7.05 -11.74 -9.88
C ILE A 560 6.98 -11.78 -8.35
N SER A 561 6.76 -12.95 -7.76
CA SER A 561 6.70 -13.10 -6.31
C SER A 561 8.05 -12.77 -5.64
N LEU A 562 9.16 -13.25 -6.18
CA LEU A 562 10.50 -12.95 -5.67
C LEU A 562 10.81 -11.45 -5.71
N GLN A 563 10.50 -10.80 -6.83
CA GLN A 563 10.68 -9.34 -6.98
C GLN A 563 9.83 -8.57 -5.96
N SER A 564 8.57 -8.94 -5.78
CA SER A 564 7.70 -8.29 -4.80
C SER A 564 8.22 -8.45 -3.37
N MET A 565 8.81 -9.60 -3.04
CA MET A 565 9.44 -9.87 -1.75
C MET A 565 10.79 -9.15 -1.53
N GLY A 566 11.31 -8.45 -2.53
CA GLY A 566 12.52 -7.63 -2.42
C GLY A 566 13.80 -8.29 -2.94
N VAL A 567 13.70 -9.40 -3.67
CA VAL A 567 14.83 -9.94 -4.45
C VAL A 567 15.07 -9.05 -5.65
N GLN A 568 16.31 -8.66 -5.89
CA GLN A 568 16.68 -7.84 -7.05
C GLN A 568 16.86 -8.74 -8.27
N MET A 569 15.96 -8.62 -9.26
CA MET A 569 15.89 -9.50 -10.40
C MET A 569 16.59 -8.88 -11.63
N PHE A 570 17.72 -9.45 -12.05
CA PHE A 570 18.46 -9.01 -13.23
C PHE A 570 18.50 -10.09 -14.30
N TYR A 571 18.39 -9.67 -15.57
CA TYR A 571 18.42 -10.58 -16.71
C TYR A 571 19.40 -10.07 -17.76
N ILE A 572 20.26 -10.97 -18.26
CA ILE A 572 21.14 -10.65 -19.38
C ILE A 572 20.35 -10.79 -20.69
N VAL A 573 20.37 -9.75 -21.51
CA VAL A 573 19.78 -9.76 -22.86
C VAL A 573 20.90 -9.75 -23.89
N TYR A 574 21.03 -10.84 -24.61
CA TYR A 574 22.08 -11.02 -25.62
C TYR A 574 21.76 -10.29 -26.92
N ASP A 575 20.55 -10.46 -27.43
CA ASP A 575 19.98 -9.72 -28.56
C ASP A 575 18.45 -9.90 -28.58
N ILE A 576 17.78 -9.22 -29.51
CA ILE A 576 16.35 -9.41 -29.80
C ILE A 576 16.09 -9.77 -31.25
N LEU A 577 17.10 -10.38 -31.92
CA LEU A 577 17.01 -10.75 -33.33
C LEU A 577 15.87 -11.72 -33.64
N LEU A 578 15.52 -12.59 -32.68
CA LEU A 578 14.38 -13.50 -32.84
C LEU A 578 13.04 -12.76 -33.03
N ILE A 579 12.91 -11.54 -32.48
CA ILE A 579 11.72 -10.71 -32.69
C ILE A 579 11.84 -9.88 -33.95
N GLN A 580 13.03 -9.29 -34.21
CA GLN A 580 13.27 -8.40 -35.36
C GLN A 580 13.28 -9.15 -36.70
N ARG A 581 13.76 -10.38 -36.70
CA ARG A 581 13.94 -11.21 -37.91
C ARG A 581 13.36 -12.61 -37.71
N PRO A 582 12.02 -12.73 -37.53
CA PRO A 582 11.36 -14.02 -37.31
C PRO A 582 11.55 -14.98 -38.50
N ASP A 583 11.81 -14.43 -39.70
CA ASP A 583 12.08 -15.17 -40.94
C ASP A 583 13.39 -15.97 -40.91
N TRP A 584 14.30 -15.68 -39.97
CA TRP A 584 15.59 -16.41 -39.85
C TRP A 584 15.51 -17.66 -38.99
N TRP A 585 14.39 -17.87 -38.29
CA TRP A 585 14.26 -18.88 -37.25
C TRP A 585 13.11 -19.86 -37.53
N PRO A 586 13.10 -21.06 -36.95
CA PRO A 586 11.98 -21.97 -37.04
C PRO A 586 10.67 -21.33 -36.58
N GLU A 587 9.56 -21.71 -37.20
CA GLU A 587 8.21 -21.23 -36.84
C GLU A 587 7.92 -21.42 -35.34
N GLY A 588 7.37 -20.40 -34.69
CA GLY A 588 7.04 -20.39 -33.26
C GLY A 588 8.17 -19.94 -32.34
N THR A 589 9.44 -19.95 -32.76
CA THR A 589 10.58 -19.57 -31.91
C THR A 589 10.51 -18.10 -31.51
N SER A 590 10.16 -17.21 -32.43
CA SER A 590 10.00 -15.77 -32.18
C SER A 590 8.95 -15.50 -31.12
N LYS A 591 7.82 -16.20 -31.15
CA LYS A 591 6.74 -16.05 -30.18
C LYS A 591 7.17 -16.44 -28.77
N VAL A 592 7.87 -17.55 -28.61
CA VAL A 592 8.38 -18.00 -27.30
C VAL A 592 9.37 -16.98 -26.74
N PHE A 593 10.20 -16.39 -27.57
CA PHE A 593 11.16 -15.38 -27.16
C PHE A 593 10.48 -14.04 -26.81
N GLU A 594 9.46 -13.66 -27.56
CA GLU A 594 8.66 -12.47 -27.25
C GLU A 594 7.92 -12.63 -25.91
N GLU A 595 7.29 -13.79 -25.65
CA GLU A 595 6.68 -14.12 -24.36
C GLU A 595 7.70 -14.06 -23.20
N TRP A 596 8.93 -14.51 -23.45
CA TRP A 596 10.02 -14.41 -22.50
C TRP A 596 10.39 -12.95 -22.21
N LEU A 597 10.57 -12.13 -23.26
CA LEU A 597 10.94 -10.71 -23.08
C LEU A 597 9.84 -9.93 -22.36
N ILE A 598 8.56 -10.20 -22.65
CA ILE A 598 7.41 -9.66 -21.90
C ILE A 598 7.50 -10.08 -20.42
N SER A 599 7.73 -11.37 -20.17
CA SER A 599 7.78 -11.92 -18.81
C SER A 599 8.88 -11.29 -17.97
N ILE A 600 10.11 -11.24 -18.50
CA ILE A 600 11.24 -10.68 -17.77
C ILE A 600 11.09 -9.17 -17.58
N SER A 601 10.51 -8.44 -18.53
CA SER A 601 10.26 -7.00 -18.38
C SER A 601 9.26 -6.67 -17.26
N GLN A 602 8.36 -7.59 -16.93
CA GLN A 602 7.45 -7.46 -15.79
C GLN A 602 8.12 -7.72 -14.45
N ALA A 603 9.02 -8.71 -14.38
CA ALA A 603 9.64 -9.17 -13.14
C ALA A 603 11.01 -8.52 -12.86
N ALA A 604 11.69 -7.94 -13.85
CA ALA A 604 13.04 -7.45 -13.69
C ALA A 604 13.14 -6.17 -12.86
N THR A 605 14.12 -6.09 -11.99
CA THR A 605 14.68 -4.84 -11.48
C THR A 605 15.46 -4.13 -12.58
N GLY A 606 16.19 -4.90 -13.39
CA GLY A 606 16.93 -4.38 -14.53
C GLY A 606 17.18 -5.43 -15.62
N LEU A 607 17.20 -4.96 -16.87
CA LEU A 607 17.69 -5.68 -18.03
C LEU A 607 19.10 -5.21 -18.37
N ILE A 608 20.04 -6.15 -18.48
CA ILE A 608 21.45 -5.86 -18.71
C ILE A 608 21.80 -6.38 -20.12
N CYS A 609 21.97 -5.48 -21.07
CA CYS A 609 22.25 -5.81 -22.46
C CYS A 609 23.75 -5.93 -22.71
N ILE A 610 24.16 -6.82 -23.62
CA ILE A 610 25.59 -7.05 -23.93
C ILE A 610 26.23 -5.93 -24.74
N SER A 611 25.47 -4.95 -25.21
CA SER A 611 25.96 -3.75 -25.90
C SER A 611 24.91 -2.63 -25.82
N GLU A 612 25.33 -1.39 -26.02
CA GLU A 612 24.40 -0.27 -26.07
C GLU A 612 23.42 -0.36 -27.24
N SER A 613 23.83 -0.92 -28.38
CA SER A 613 22.91 -1.15 -29.51
C SER A 613 21.74 -2.06 -29.11
N VAL A 614 22.02 -3.17 -28.41
CA VAL A 614 20.96 -4.06 -27.91
C VAL A 614 20.10 -3.36 -26.86
N ALA A 615 20.69 -2.51 -26.02
CA ALA A 615 19.92 -1.76 -25.04
C ALA A 615 18.97 -0.74 -25.71
N GLU A 616 19.40 -0.07 -26.76
CA GLU A 616 18.55 0.82 -27.55
C GLU A 616 17.40 0.06 -28.21
N GLU A 617 17.67 -1.07 -28.83
CA GLU A 617 16.66 -1.93 -29.45
C GLU A 617 15.62 -2.43 -28.43
N VAL A 618 16.07 -2.80 -27.22
CA VAL A 618 15.17 -3.21 -26.12
C VAL A 618 14.32 -2.04 -25.65
N ARG A 619 14.89 -0.85 -25.48
CA ARG A 619 14.13 0.36 -25.09
C ARG A 619 13.08 0.73 -26.15
N GLU A 620 13.42 0.66 -27.44
CA GLU A 620 12.47 0.91 -28.53
C GLU A 620 11.33 -0.12 -28.53
N TRP A 621 11.66 -1.38 -28.29
CA TRP A 621 10.65 -2.43 -28.18
C TRP A 621 9.72 -2.22 -26.99
N LEU A 622 10.26 -1.84 -25.82
CA LEU A 622 9.48 -1.55 -24.60
C LEU A 622 8.57 -0.33 -24.76
N ASN A 623 8.92 0.66 -25.58
CA ASN A 623 8.04 1.79 -25.87
C ASN A 623 6.76 1.37 -26.58
N THR A 624 6.80 0.29 -27.37
CA THR A 624 5.64 -0.26 -28.08
C THR A 624 4.95 -1.39 -27.28
N HIS A 625 5.66 -1.99 -26.34
CA HIS A 625 5.21 -3.08 -25.49
C HIS A 625 5.49 -2.77 -24.00
N PRO A 626 4.84 -1.73 -23.44
CA PRO A 626 5.10 -1.35 -22.05
C PRO A 626 4.72 -2.48 -21.09
N PRO A 627 5.62 -2.84 -20.13
CA PRO A 627 5.32 -3.88 -19.16
C PRO A 627 4.19 -3.45 -18.20
N SER A 628 3.36 -4.40 -17.80
CA SER A 628 2.30 -4.17 -16.81
C SER A 628 2.89 -4.19 -15.40
N ARG A 629 3.49 -3.06 -15.01
CA ARG A 629 4.09 -2.86 -13.67
C ARG A 629 4.00 -1.39 -13.28
N HIS A 630 4.16 -1.09 -11.99
CA HIS A 630 4.12 0.27 -11.44
C HIS A 630 5.53 0.81 -11.17
N THR A 631 6.47 -0.05 -10.74
CA THR A 631 7.87 0.34 -10.51
C THR A 631 8.64 0.51 -11.82
N GLY A 632 9.65 1.38 -11.83
CA GLY A 632 10.50 1.61 -13.01
C GLY A 632 11.29 0.35 -13.42
N LEU A 633 11.60 0.21 -14.71
CA LEU A 633 12.48 -0.82 -15.26
C LEU A 633 13.75 -0.16 -15.79
N VAL A 634 14.91 -0.58 -15.25
CA VAL A 634 16.21 -0.09 -15.71
C VAL A 634 16.69 -0.94 -16.89
N VAL A 635 17.09 -0.30 -17.98
CA VAL A 635 17.76 -0.96 -19.10
C VAL A 635 19.16 -0.39 -19.23
N SER A 636 20.16 -1.22 -18.98
CA SER A 636 21.58 -0.86 -19.01
C SER A 636 22.36 -1.75 -19.98
N SER A 637 23.60 -1.42 -20.26
CA SER A 637 24.49 -2.21 -21.11
C SER A 637 25.86 -2.42 -20.47
N PHE A 638 26.54 -3.47 -20.89
CA PHE A 638 27.96 -3.69 -20.65
C PHE A 638 28.61 -4.22 -21.93
N TYR A 639 29.92 -4.09 -22.03
CA TYR A 639 30.65 -4.62 -23.18
C TYR A 639 31.26 -5.97 -22.83
N LEU A 640 31.03 -6.96 -23.69
CA LEU A 640 31.69 -8.25 -23.58
C LEU A 640 33.20 -8.09 -23.75
N GLY A 641 33.96 -8.63 -22.82
CA GLY A 641 35.41 -8.74 -22.94
C GLY A 641 35.83 -9.73 -24.02
N ALA A 642 37.02 -9.57 -24.56
CA ALA A 642 37.65 -10.54 -25.45
C ALA A 642 38.76 -11.26 -24.70
N ASP A 643 38.50 -12.49 -24.27
CA ASP A 643 39.54 -13.37 -23.72
C ASP A 643 40.28 -14.07 -24.85
N VAL A 644 41.29 -13.37 -25.40
CA VAL A 644 42.08 -13.88 -26.56
C VAL A 644 43.05 -15.00 -26.14
N ASN A 645 43.50 -15.00 -24.86
CA ASN A 645 44.54 -15.92 -24.42
C ASN A 645 44.02 -17.28 -23.93
N ASN A 646 42.79 -17.32 -23.39
CA ASN A 646 42.20 -18.52 -22.79
C ASN A 646 41.03 -19.09 -23.63
N SER A 647 40.77 -18.51 -24.79
CA SER A 647 39.65 -18.87 -25.65
C SER A 647 39.93 -20.18 -26.42
N VAL A 648 39.40 -21.30 -25.93
CA VAL A 648 39.39 -22.54 -26.68
C VAL A 648 38.21 -22.52 -27.65
N PRO A 649 38.42 -22.71 -28.95
CA PRO A 649 37.32 -22.78 -29.93
C PRO A 649 36.35 -23.93 -29.56
N SER A 650 35.06 -23.62 -29.45
CA SER A 650 34.03 -24.61 -29.09
C SER A 650 33.82 -25.70 -30.15
N LYS A 651 34.21 -25.45 -31.39
CA LYS A 651 34.24 -26.43 -32.50
C LYS A 651 35.55 -26.27 -33.24
N GLY A 652 36.21 -27.40 -33.61
CA GLY A 652 37.37 -27.40 -34.48
C GLY A 652 37.06 -26.75 -35.84
N LEU A 653 38.09 -26.31 -36.56
CA LEU A 653 37.93 -25.82 -37.93
C LEU A 653 37.14 -26.84 -38.76
N PRO A 654 36.16 -26.38 -39.57
CA PRO A 654 35.49 -27.27 -40.52
C PRO A 654 36.51 -28.01 -41.40
N ALA A 655 36.24 -29.26 -41.72
CA ALA A 655 37.15 -30.08 -42.57
C ALA A 655 37.45 -29.43 -43.93
N THR A 656 36.67 -28.44 -44.34
CA THR A 656 36.82 -27.65 -45.58
C THR A 656 37.64 -26.37 -45.38
N ALA A 657 38.10 -26.05 -44.18
CA ALA A 657 38.91 -24.86 -43.89
C ALA A 657 40.44 -25.17 -43.98
N LYS A 658 40.86 -25.85 -45.07
CA LYS A 658 42.29 -26.00 -45.41
C LYS A 658 42.65 -25.01 -46.48
#